data_946a5e5b566bd577cb55005d032d76ea
#
_entry.id   946a5e5b566bd577cb55005d032d76ea
#
_cell.length_a   1.000
_cell.length_b   1.000
_cell.length_c   1.000
_cell.angle_alpha   90.00
_cell.angle_beta   90.00
_cell.angle_gamma   90.00
#
_symmetry.space_group_name_H-M   'P 1'
#
loop_
_entity.id
_entity.type
_entity.pdbx_description
1 polymer ?
#
loop_
_entity_poly.entity_id
_entity_poly.type
_entity_poly.pdbx_seq_one_letter_code
_entity_poly.pdbx_strand_id
1 'polypeptide(L)'
;MSNMRRYGLPCAISLLTFALTGCLSGSGGSSSRSDDAPDLELRLLSSAADQVTGGSVLVALAGDAEVIDEQLGQLEFWLNDQQVQPARQTRRNNQVEILLEDLVEGDNQLELHHAKHGPLHELDLVNHPITGPLFSGPQQYPFVCTSVSELGKQPLVDTDGDTGFPVLDANGNQIGLSKDCSIEPFVVFLYRTNGDNPSYRPLPTDGSRPADMATTTLTDGRTVDFIVRQERGTINRFLYSFATLATLGDAADAAATDKWNGRLLFHFEGGVAIGHTQGRISGRALAPEVLGKGYAVIYSTGTRTSTHYNLQVGGETALMVKEHFIKRFGTPDYTVAIGGSGGGIQQYIYSQNHPDLLDAGVPQYSYPDMVTQTIHIGDCELLEYYMDATDRTNPLWRTTANRSLLVGLNATDAYPDPFADAKTMLGYSTAPGMTECIPAWRGLTPLVMNPLYGQAANQQLMQPPGVMDSVQWTHYDDLRNIYGVDENGDPRTLFDNVGVQYGLKALTDGDITPAEFLKLNSQIGGWKHPSEMVQEGFPFIGTEADVLADPSRFDPWSSRNMQLSPDGSSPAPRTEGDLQAINAAYESGMVFDGQLNMPVIDWRHYLEEVLDMHNSHQSFSARQRIRNRMGDAEHQVIWFTDTRPTDVSDPDEPRPREDFDQTWMALDVLHEWLMNIRANPDQGIAGNKPAAAVDSCFETNGELIAAGDEVWDGILDDRPAGACTRQFPTYTTSRMVAGGPIEGSIFKCALKPVSTAVNDGTYGSWNPTGAQLEELNAIFPQGVCDYSQADQGRPQE
;
A
#
# COMPACT_ATOMS: atom_id res chain seq x y z
N MET A 1 -19.18 14.70 32.21
CA MET A 1 -18.73 14.14 33.46
C MET A 1 -18.97 12.64 33.39
N SER A 2 -17.99 11.87 33.11
CA SER A 2 -17.66 10.55 33.66
C SER A 2 -16.65 9.84 32.72
N ASN A 3 -15.47 9.71 33.24
CA ASN A 3 -14.43 8.66 33.01
C ASN A 3 -14.22 8.07 31.60
N MET A 4 -13.40 8.71 30.79
CA MET A 4 -12.60 8.03 29.78
C MET A 4 -11.34 7.47 30.46
N ARG A 5 -11.23 6.17 30.50
CA ARG A 5 -9.99 5.47 30.87
C ARG A 5 -9.03 5.55 29.69
N ARG A 6 -7.89 6.15 29.92
CA ARG A 6 -6.74 6.15 29.01
C ARG A 6 -6.14 4.74 29.01
N TYR A 7 -6.10 4.10 27.86
CA TYR A 7 -5.21 2.97 27.60
C TYR A 7 -3.90 3.53 27.06
N GLY A 8 -2.90 3.61 27.93
CA GLY A 8 -1.52 3.80 27.49
C GLY A 8 -0.92 2.44 27.17
N LEU A 9 -0.48 2.23 25.93
CA LEU A 9 0.43 1.16 25.58
C LEU A 9 1.84 1.54 26.04
N PRO A 10 2.56 0.66 26.72
CA PRO A 10 4.00 0.83 26.86
C PRO A 10 4.70 0.25 25.64
N CYS A 11 5.43 1.10 24.89
CA CYS A 11 6.48 0.64 23.98
C CYS A 11 7.52 -0.14 24.77
N ALA A 12 7.64 -1.44 24.51
CA ALA A 12 8.78 -2.23 24.90
C ALA A 12 9.63 -2.53 23.67
N ILE A 13 10.78 -1.89 23.59
CA ILE A 13 11.89 -2.26 22.71
C ILE A 13 12.32 -3.68 23.12
N SER A 14 12.07 -4.66 22.28
CA SER A 14 12.61 -6.01 22.44
C SER A 14 13.60 -6.29 21.33
N LEU A 15 14.87 -6.15 21.67
CA LEU A 15 15.94 -6.89 20.98
C LEU A 15 15.62 -8.38 21.13
N LEU A 16 15.33 -9.05 20.02
CA LEU A 16 15.21 -10.51 19.99
C LEU A 16 16.60 -11.13 20.08
N THR A 17 17.03 -11.40 21.30
CA THR A 17 17.99 -12.45 21.57
C THR A 17 17.20 -13.72 21.91
N PHE A 18 17.17 -14.68 21.00
CA PHE A 18 16.71 -16.02 21.31
C PHE A 18 17.70 -16.67 22.28
N ALA A 19 17.49 -16.44 23.57
CA ALA A 19 18.00 -17.30 24.60
C ALA A 19 16.79 -18.02 25.18
N LEU A 20 16.80 -19.34 25.08
CA LEU A 20 15.92 -20.23 25.86
C LEU A 20 16.11 -19.97 27.35
N THR A 21 15.38 -19.01 27.89
CA THR A 21 15.08 -18.91 29.34
C THR A 21 13.75 -18.20 29.46
N GLY A 22 12.75 -18.94 29.92
CA GLY A 22 11.43 -18.47 30.18
C GLY A 22 11.43 -17.23 31.08
N CYS A 23 10.67 -16.23 30.69
CA CYS A 23 10.20 -15.18 31.58
C CYS A 23 8.68 -15.23 31.64
N LEU A 24 8.22 -15.77 32.78
CA LEU A 24 6.88 -15.64 33.28
C LEU A 24 6.55 -14.17 33.51
N SER A 25 5.50 -13.67 32.87
CA SER A 25 4.65 -12.63 33.44
C SER A 25 3.24 -12.74 32.85
N GLY A 26 2.52 -13.74 33.32
CA GLY A 26 1.07 -13.80 33.27
C GLY A 26 0.57 -13.75 34.73
N SER A 27 -0.34 -12.83 35.05
CA SER A 27 -1.11 -12.89 36.27
C SER A 27 -2.15 -14.01 36.11
N GLY A 28 -1.69 -15.25 36.26
CA GLY A 28 -2.53 -16.42 36.26
C GLY A 28 -2.96 -16.75 37.68
N GLY A 29 -4.22 -17.03 37.84
CA GLY A 29 -4.70 -17.73 39.03
C GLY A 29 -3.95 -19.07 39.17
N SER A 30 -3.42 -19.36 40.39
CA SER A 30 -2.69 -20.60 40.66
C SER A 30 -3.67 -21.79 40.66
N SER A 31 -3.83 -22.45 39.51
CA SER A 31 -4.25 -23.84 39.54
C SER A 31 -3.03 -24.68 39.95
N SER A 32 -3.20 -25.49 41.00
CA SER A 32 -2.15 -26.37 41.57
C SER A 32 -1.81 -27.45 40.53
N ARG A 33 -0.77 -27.23 39.70
CA ARG A 33 -0.19 -28.29 38.88
C ARG A 33 0.34 -29.40 39.79
N SER A 34 0.04 -30.67 39.46
CA SER A 34 0.69 -31.81 40.13
C SER A 34 2.13 -31.92 39.65
N ASP A 35 3.09 -32.21 40.50
CA ASP A 35 4.53 -32.33 40.15
C ASP A 35 4.81 -33.37 39.04
N ASP A 36 3.84 -34.21 38.66
CA ASP A 36 3.92 -35.25 37.63
C ASP A 36 3.16 -34.90 36.32
N ALA A 37 2.60 -33.68 36.16
CA ALA A 37 1.84 -33.28 34.98
C ALA A 37 2.79 -33.00 33.81
N PRO A 38 2.46 -33.46 32.57
CA PRO A 38 3.29 -33.16 31.41
C PRO A 38 3.37 -31.63 31.17
N ASP A 39 4.55 -31.16 30.80
CA ASP A 39 4.80 -29.77 30.50
C ASP A 39 4.44 -29.50 29.04
N LEU A 40 3.16 -29.26 28.77
CA LEU A 40 2.59 -29.02 27.46
C LEU A 40 1.81 -27.72 27.47
N GLU A 41 1.94 -26.96 26.37
CA GLU A 41 1.30 -25.68 26.16
C GLU A 41 0.58 -25.65 24.81
N LEU A 42 -0.39 -24.73 24.69
CA LEU A 42 -0.97 -24.35 23.42
C LEU A 42 -0.24 -23.11 22.88
N ARG A 43 0.07 -23.12 21.58
CA ARG A 43 0.61 -21.97 20.88
C ARG A 43 -0.28 -21.64 19.70
N LEU A 44 -0.70 -20.39 19.58
CA LEU A 44 -1.48 -19.90 18.43
C LEU A 44 -0.65 -19.95 17.16
N LEU A 45 -1.26 -20.38 16.07
CA LEU A 45 -0.65 -20.47 14.74
C LEU A 45 -1.33 -19.59 13.69
N SER A 46 -2.63 -19.37 13.83
CA SER A 46 -3.40 -18.71 12.77
C SER A 46 -3.44 -17.18 12.89
N SER A 47 -3.39 -16.66 14.12
CA SER A 47 -3.53 -15.22 14.40
C SER A 47 -2.92 -14.87 15.76
N ALA A 48 -2.89 -13.59 16.13
CA ALA A 48 -2.70 -13.14 17.49
C ALA A 48 -3.95 -13.46 18.33
N ALA A 49 -3.80 -13.51 19.65
CA ALA A 49 -4.87 -13.92 20.58
C ALA A 49 -6.09 -12.99 20.55
N ASP A 50 -5.86 -11.70 20.31
CA ASP A 50 -6.87 -10.66 20.22
C ASP A 50 -7.39 -10.42 18.79
N GLN A 51 -6.99 -11.27 17.79
CA GLN A 51 -7.29 -11.09 16.38
C GLN A 51 -7.82 -12.37 15.71
N VAL A 52 -8.40 -13.28 16.47
CA VAL A 52 -9.04 -14.48 15.90
C VAL A 52 -10.30 -14.09 15.15
N THR A 53 -10.60 -14.74 14.00
CA THR A 53 -11.79 -14.42 13.21
C THR A 53 -12.62 -15.64 12.83
N GLY A 54 -13.91 -15.45 12.59
CA GLY A 54 -14.79 -16.47 11.97
C GLY A 54 -14.99 -17.75 12.76
N GLY A 55 -14.89 -17.69 14.10
CA GLY A 55 -15.32 -18.76 15.01
C GLY A 55 -14.42 -19.99 15.06
N SER A 56 -13.19 -19.91 14.60
CA SER A 56 -12.23 -21.03 14.66
C SER A 56 -10.79 -20.55 14.92
N VAL A 57 -9.94 -21.43 15.45
CA VAL A 57 -8.53 -21.12 15.71
C VAL A 57 -7.66 -22.35 15.44
N LEU A 58 -6.49 -22.14 14.82
CA LEU A 58 -5.47 -23.18 14.70
C LEU A 58 -4.42 -22.98 15.77
N VAL A 59 -4.20 -24.00 16.57
CA VAL A 59 -3.16 -24.04 17.61
C VAL A 59 -2.19 -25.19 17.40
N ALA A 60 -1.02 -25.09 18.00
CA ALA A 60 -0.06 -26.18 18.08
C ALA A 60 0.11 -26.62 19.54
N LEU A 61 0.43 -27.89 19.71
CA LEU A 61 1.00 -28.38 20.98
C LEU A 61 2.49 -28.01 21.02
N ALA A 62 2.89 -27.32 22.06
CA ALA A 62 4.28 -26.98 22.37
C ALA A 62 4.74 -27.80 23.59
N GLY A 63 5.97 -28.32 23.55
CA GLY A 63 6.56 -29.16 24.57
C GLY A 63 7.52 -30.17 23.96
N ASP A 64 7.97 -31.13 24.76
CA ASP A 64 8.82 -32.20 24.28
C ASP A 64 8.05 -33.12 23.31
N ALA A 65 8.64 -33.43 22.14
CA ALA A 65 7.97 -34.17 21.07
C ALA A 65 7.62 -35.61 21.48
N GLU A 66 8.47 -36.27 22.28
CA GLU A 66 8.19 -37.63 22.78
C GLU A 66 7.03 -37.58 23.79
N VAL A 67 6.99 -36.55 24.67
CA VAL A 67 5.91 -36.35 25.63
C VAL A 67 4.60 -36.08 24.89
N ILE A 68 4.61 -35.22 23.87
CA ILE A 68 3.42 -34.95 23.02
C ILE A 68 2.90 -36.26 22.40
N ASP A 69 3.78 -37.09 21.84
CA ASP A 69 3.40 -38.33 21.18
C ASP A 69 2.82 -39.36 22.15
N GLU A 70 3.38 -39.45 23.35
CA GLU A 70 2.89 -40.36 24.37
C GLU A 70 1.56 -39.95 25.00
N GLN A 71 1.38 -38.61 25.15
CA GLN A 71 0.24 -38.06 25.88
C GLN A 71 -0.92 -37.64 24.97
N LEU A 72 -0.74 -37.57 23.66
CA LEU A 72 -1.72 -37.02 22.71
C LEU A 72 -3.13 -37.58 22.87
N GLY A 73 -3.24 -38.86 23.12
CA GLY A 73 -4.53 -39.54 23.31
C GLY A 73 -5.19 -39.30 24.67
N GLN A 74 -4.52 -38.58 25.58
CA GLN A 74 -5.01 -38.21 26.91
C GLN A 74 -5.26 -36.70 27.03
N LEU A 75 -5.04 -35.93 25.95
CA LEU A 75 -5.29 -34.50 25.93
C LEU A 75 -6.74 -34.21 25.59
N GLU A 76 -7.31 -33.26 26.29
CA GLU A 76 -8.69 -32.79 26.13
C GLU A 76 -8.65 -31.28 25.94
N PHE A 77 -9.53 -30.77 25.06
CA PHE A 77 -9.66 -29.34 24.79
C PHE A 77 -10.98 -28.84 25.38
N TRP A 78 -10.90 -27.73 26.06
CA TRP A 78 -12.07 -27.09 26.66
C TRP A 78 -12.18 -25.66 26.15
N LEU A 79 -13.37 -25.29 25.70
CA LEU A 79 -13.69 -23.98 25.19
C LEU A 79 -14.85 -23.41 26.04
N ASN A 80 -14.63 -22.31 26.76
CA ASN A 80 -15.67 -21.68 27.59
C ASN A 80 -16.32 -22.69 28.53
N ASP A 81 -15.53 -23.41 29.34
CA ASP A 81 -15.95 -24.44 30.26
C ASP A 81 -16.64 -25.68 29.61
N GLN A 82 -16.57 -25.84 28.30
CA GLN A 82 -17.15 -26.98 27.59
C GLN A 82 -16.05 -27.80 26.90
N GLN A 83 -16.08 -29.12 27.08
CA GLN A 83 -15.17 -30.01 26.38
C GLN A 83 -15.54 -30.05 24.89
N VAL A 84 -14.58 -29.75 24.02
CA VAL A 84 -14.72 -29.73 22.56
C VAL A 84 -13.82 -30.75 21.89
N GLN A 85 -14.21 -31.19 20.68
CA GLN A 85 -13.37 -32.09 19.89
C GLN A 85 -12.69 -31.29 18.77
N PRO A 86 -11.41 -31.57 18.47
CA PRO A 86 -10.77 -30.97 17.32
C PRO A 86 -11.53 -31.26 16.02
N ALA A 87 -11.83 -30.21 15.25
CA ALA A 87 -12.37 -30.34 13.89
C ALA A 87 -11.35 -30.98 12.93
N ARG A 88 -10.06 -30.69 13.19
CA ARG A 88 -8.95 -31.31 12.46
C ARG A 88 -7.72 -31.39 13.37
N GLN A 89 -7.01 -32.51 13.27
CA GLN A 89 -5.70 -32.71 13.88
C GLN A 89 -4.74 -33.22 12.81
N THR A 90 -3.63 -32.54 12.60
CA THR A 90 -2.63 -32.86 11.61
C THR A 90 -1.22 -32.77 12.21
N ARG A 91 -0.27 -33.49 11.62
CA ARG A 91 1.13 -33.34 11.95
C ARG A 91 1.85 -32.70 10.76
N ARG A 92 2.49 -31.59 11.00
CA ARG A 92 3.25 -30.85 10.01
C ARG A 92 4.56 -30.33 10.63
N ASN A 93 5.67 -30.45 9.91
CA ASN A 93 6.98 -29.96 10.38
C ASN A 93 7.32 -30.39 11.81
N ASN A 94 7.03 -31.66 12.16
CA ASN A 94 7.16 -32.24 13.52
C ASN A 94 6.28 -31.60 14.60
N GLN A 95 5.30 -30.80 14.22
CA GLN A 95 4.38 -30.13 15.11
C GLN A 95 2.97 -30.73 14.97
N VAL A 96 2.26 -30.90 16.08
CA VAL A 96 0.85 -31.28 16.07
C VAL A 96 0.00 -30.02 16.00
N GLU A 97 -0.67 -29.83 14.87
CA GLU A 97 -1.60 -28.72 14.62
C GLU A 97 -3.03 -29.17 14.88
N ILE A 98 -3.79 -28.36 15.59
CA ILE A 98 -5.15 -28.66 16.06
C ILE A 98 -6.05 -27.49 15.68
N LEU A 99 -7.07 -27.76 14.85
CA LEU A 99 -8.11 -26.80 14.51
C LEU A 99 -9.28 -26.99 15.48
N LEU A 100 -9.66 -25.93 16.16
CA LEU A 100 -10.81 -25.86 17.02
C LEU A 100 -11.83 -24.88 16.43
N GLU A 101 -13.10 -25.23 16.54
CA GLU A 101 -14.24 -24.45 16.02
C GLU A 101 -15.18 -24.08 17.19
N ASP A 102 -16.29 -23.42 16.89
CA ASP A 102 -17.33 -23.03 17.84
C ASP A 102 -16.93 -21.91 18.84
N LEU A 103 -15.90 -21.09 18.49
CA LEU A 103 -15.64 -19.86 19.24
C LEU A 103 -16.83 -18.90 19.07
N VAL A 104 -17.28 -18.31 20.19
CA VAL A 104 -18.29 -17.25 20.15
C VAL A 104 -17.65 -15.91 19.77
N GLU A 105 -18.44 -14.97 19.27
CA GLU A 105 -17.93 -13.60 19.08
C GLU A 105 -17.59 -12.96 20.43
N GLY A 106 -16.45 -12.24 20.45
CA GLY A 106 -15.89 -11.65 21.68
C GLY A 106 -14.94 -12.59 22.42
N ASP A 107 -14.94 -12.49 23.72
CA ASP A 107 -14.00 -13.19 24.60
C ASP A 107 -14.27 -14.69 24.65
N ASN A 108 -13.20 -15.48 24.53
CA ASN A 108 -13.21 -16.92 24.66
C ASN A 108 -12.03 -17.37 25.51
N GLN A 109 -12.20 -18.47 26.24
CA GLN A 109 -11.16 -19.14 26.99
C GLN A 109 -10.96 -20.54 26.45
N LEU A 110 -9.75 -20.81 25.98
CA LEU A 110 -9.34 -22.11 25.46
C LEU A 110 -8.37 -22.76 26.43
N GLU A 111 -8.72 -23.95 26.93
CA GLU A 111 -7.88 -24.69 27.85
C GLU A 111 -7.43 -26.03 27.28
N LEU A 112 -6.19 -26.40 27.57
CA LEU A 112 -5.63 -27.72 27.36
C LEU A 112 -5.69 -28.46 28.69
N HIS A 113 -6.38 -29.59 28.73
CA HIS A 113 -6.46 -30.48 29.88
C HIS A 113 -5.78 -31.82 29.56
N HIS A 114 -5.33 -32.45 30.62
CA HIS A 114 -4.93 -33.86 30.57
C HIS A 114 -5.91 -34.68 31.37
N ALA A 115 -6.43 -35.79 30.85
CA ALA A 115 -7.48 -36.61 31.44
C ALA A 115 -7.18 -37.05 32.90
N LYS A 116 -5.90 -37.19 33.24
CA LYS A 116 -5.48 -37.58 34.60
C LYS A 116 -5.04 -36.42 35.50
N HIS A 117 -4.44 -35.38 34.91
CA HIS A 117 -3.76 -34.31 35.64
C HIS A 117 -4.55 -32.99 35.68
N GLY A 118 -5.70 -32.89 34.94
CA GLY A 118 -6.50 -31.69 34.84
C GLY A 118 -5.89 -30.63 33.91
N PRO A 119 -6.14 -29.33 34.15
CA PRO A 119 -5.70 -28.25 33.26
C PRO A 119 -4.17 -28.15 33.21
N LEU A 120 -3.65 -28.00 31.95
CA LEU A 120 -2.24 -27.85 31.69
C LEU A 120 -1.91 -26.41 31.25
N HIS A 121 -2.71 -25.85 30.33
CA HIS A 121 -2.48 -24.53 29.74
C HIS A 121 -3.79 -23.84 29.38
N GLU A 122 -3.80 -22.53 29.39
CA GLU A 122 -4.97 -21.67 29.13
C GLU A 122 -4.56 -20.54 28.19
N LEU A 123 -5.45 -20.21 27.24
CA LEU A 123 -5.33 -19.07 26.32
C LEU A 123 -6.63 -18.27 26.32
N ASP A 124 -6.52 -16.98 26.59
CA ASP A 124 -7.61 -16.02 26.38
C ASP A 124 -7.58 -15.54 24.93
N LEU A 125 -8.72 -15.64 24.24
CA LEU A 125 -8.86 -15.30 22.83
C LEU A 125 -9.99 -14.29 22.61
N VAL A 126 -9.81 -13.37 21.68
CA VAL A 126 -10.91 -12.53 21.20
C VAL A 126 -11.24 -12.91 19.76
N ASN A 127 -12.46 -13.41 19.53
CA ASN A 127 -12.93 -13.81 18.21
C ASN A 127 -13.81 -12.72 17.59
N HIS A 128 -13.42 -12.28 16.39
CA HIS A 128 -14.14 -11.28 15.61
C HIS A 128 -14.97 -11.94 14.49
N PRO A 129 -16.03 -11.27 14.00
CA PRO A 129 -16.76 -11.77 12.85
C PRO A 129 -15.88 -11.83 11.60
N ILE A 130 -16.12 -12.81 10.73
CA ILE A 130 -15.40 -12.93 9.44
C ILE A 130 -15.65 -11.74 8.51
N THR A 131 -16.69 -10.97 8.76
CA THR A 131 -17.02 -9.74 8.05
C THR A 131 -16.22 -8.53 8.54
N GLY A 132 -15.45 -8.68 9.63
CA GLY A 132 -14.69 -7.60 10.29
C GLY A 132 -15.60 -6.59 11.02
N PRO A 133 -15.05 -5.46 11.49
CA PRO A 133 -13.63 -5.15 11.49
C PRO A 133 -12.84 -5.82 12.63
N LEU A 134 -11.51 -5.84 12.55
CA LEU A 134 -10.64 -6.19 13.68
C LEU A 134 -10.30 -4.95 14.53
N PHE A 135 -9.67 -3.95 13.89
CA PHE A 135 -9.16 -2.73 14.55
C PHE A 135 -9.34 -1.44 13.74
N SER A 136 -9.79 -1.50 12.47
CA SER A 136 -9.92 -0.31 11.61
C SER A 136 -11.06 0.63 12.00
N GLY A 137 -11.82 0.29 13.04
CA GLY A 137 -12.96 1.05 13.53
C GLY A 137 -14.27 0.73 12.80
N PRO A 138 -15.33 1.51 13.03
CA PRO A 138 -16.64 1.21 12.47
C PRO A 138 -16.62 1.15 10.95
N GLN A 139 -17.22 0.12 10.39
CA GLN A 139 -17.37 -0.01 8.94
C GLN A 139 -18.21 1.13 8.37
N GLN A 140 -17.80 1.65 7.22
CA GLN A 140 -18.51 2.75 6.57
C GLN A 140 -19.57 2.24 5.58
N TYR A 141 -20.64 3.00 5.45
CA TYR A 141 -21.77 2.73 4.55
C TYR A 141 -22.13 4.00 3.77
N PRO A 142 -22.80 3.87 2.58
CA PRO A 142 -23.14 2.62 1.91
C PRO A 142 -21.91 1.84 1.45
N PHE A 143 -22.06 0.52 1.28
CA PHE A 143 -21.02 -0.36 0.75
C PHE A 143 -21.58 -1.15 -0.44
N VAL A 144 -20.85 -1.19 -1.56
CA VAL A 144 -21.35 -1.73 -2.82
C VAL A 144 -20.82 -3.12 -3.07
N CYS A 145 -21.74 -4.07 -3.17
CA CYS A 145 -21.44 -5.46 -3.48
C CYS A 145 -21.15 -5.64 -4.98
N THR A 146 -20.03 -6.27 -5.29
CA THR A 146 -19.63 -6.60 -6.67
C THR A 146 -19.59 -8.12 -6.93
N SER A 147 -19.91 -8.94 -5.94
CA SER A 147 -19.86 -10.40 -6.05
C SER A 147 -20.70 -10.96 -7.22
N VAL A 148 -21.81 -10.29 -7.59
CA VAL A 148 -22.64 -10.68 -8.72
C VAL A 148 -21.90 -10.50 -10.04
N SER A 149 -21.31 -9.32 -10.28
CA SER A 149 -20.58 -9.03 -11.52
C SER A 149 -19.24 -9.76 -11.60
N GLU A 150 -18.55 -9.92 -10.47
CA GLU A 150 -17.21 -10.48 -10.43
C GLU A 150 -17.19 -12.02 -10.30
N LEU A 151 -18.14 -12.59 -9.57
CA LEU A 151 -18.16 -14.03 -9.25
C LEU A 151 -19.44 -14.74 -9.67
N GLY A 152 -20.46 -14.02 -10.14
CA GLY A 152 -21.77 -14.57 -10.45
C GLY A 152 -22.52 -15.08 -9.20
N LYS A 153 -22.22 -14.52 -8.02
CA LYS A 153 -22.80 -14.93 -6.74
C LYS A 153 -23.58 -13.77 -6.11
N GLN A 154 -24.84 -14.02 -5.79
CA GLN A 154 -25.62 -13.08 -5.01
C GLN A 154 -25.07 -13.00 -3.58
N PRO A 155 -25.02 -11.81 -2.97
CA PRO A 155 -24.72 -11.69 -1.55
C PRO A 155 -25.76 -12.42 -0.71
N LEU A 156 -25.36 -12.89 0.46
CA LEU A 156 -26.28 -13.41 1.48
C LEU A 156 -27.13 -12.25 2.03
N VAL A 157 -28.36 -12.55 2.38
CA VAL A 157 -29.20 -11.62 3.12
C VAL A 157 -28.77 -11.66 4.57
N ASP A 158 -28.04 -10.65 5.03
CA ASP A 158 -27.39 -10.60 6.34
C ASP A 158 -27.87 -9.45 7.21
N THR A 159 -28.97 -8.80 6.84
CA THR A 159 -29.54 -7.71 7.60
C THR A 159 -31.08 -7.80 7.64
N ASP A 160 -31.63 -7.60 8.83
CA ASP A 160 -33.06 -7.44 9.06
C ASP A 160 -33.49 -5.95 9.05
N GLY A 161 -32.50 -5.03 8.82
CA GLY A 161 -32.74 -3.60 8.82
C GLY A 161 -33.15 -3.03 7.47
N ASP A 162 -33.40 -1.74 7.46
CA ASP A 162 -33.83 -0.98 6.27
C ASP A 162 -32.63 -0.48 5.43
N THR A 163 -31.39 -0.90 5.77
CA THR A 163 -30.14 -0.45 5.13
C THR A 163 -29.33 -1.64 4.61
N GLY A 164 -28.61 -1.43 3.54
CA GLY A 164 -27.74 -2.43 2.93
C GLY A 164 -27.88 -2.48 1.41
N PHE A 165 -27.12 -3.33 0.76
CA PHE A 165 -27.13 -3.52 -0.67
C PHE A 165 -28.30 -4.44 -1.07
N PRO A 166 -29.12 -4.10 -2.07
CA PRO A 166 -30.25 -4.93 -2.49
C PRO A 166 -29.83 -6.28 -3.05
N VAL A 167 -30.33 -7.37 -2.48
CA VAL A 167 -30.15 -8.73 -2.96
C VAL A 167 -31.35 -9.11 -3.81
N LEU A 168 -31.09 -9.58 -5.04
CA LEU A 168 -32.12 -9.90 -6.01
C LEU A 168 -32.20 -11.42 -6.25
N ASP A 169 -33.39 -11.92 -6.49
CA ASP A 169 -33.58 -13.29 -6.99
C ASP A 169 -33.22 -13.41 -8.50
N ALA A 170 -33.32 -14.62 -9.05
CA ALA A 170 -33.04 -14.87 -10.46
C ALA A 170 -34.00 -14.16 -11.43
N ASN A 171 -35.13 -13.64 -10.93
CA ASN A 171 -36.13 -12.89 -11.72
C ASN A 171 -35.93 -11.37 -11.57
N GLY A 172 -34.97 -10.93 -10.76
CA GLY A 172 -34.71 -9.52 -10.50
C GLY A 172 -35.57 -8.92 -9.39
N ASN A 173 -36.28 -9.72 -8.59
CA ASN A 173 -37.05 -9.23 -7.45
C ASN A 173 -36.14 -9.14 -6.23
N GLN A 174 -36.23 -8.05 -5.47
CA GLN A 174 -35.50 -7.90 -4.21
C GLN A 174 -36.07 -8.87 -3.17
N ILE A 175 -35.16 -9.69 -2.61
CA ILE A 175 -35.47 -10.69 -1.57
C ILE A 175 -34.98 -10.27 -0.18
N GLY A 176 -34.16 -9.22 -0.12
CA GLY A 176 -33.64 -8.68 1.12
C GLY A 176 -32.50 -7.69 0.86
N LEU A 177 -31.76 -7.41 1.92
CA LEU A 177 -30.59 -6.52 1.91
C LEU A 177 -29.38 -7.27 2.43
N SER A 178 -28.21 -6.96 1.89
CA SER A 178 -26.92 -7.42 2.41
C SER A 178 -26.15 -6.22 2.94
N LYS A 179 -25.79 -6.23 4.21
CA LYS A 179 -25.02 -5.19 4.87
C LYS A 179 -23.52 -5.34 4.56
N ASP A 180 -23.03 -6.57 4.59
CA ASP A 180 -21.61 -6.89 4.54
C ASP A 180 -21.18 -7.56 3.22
N CYS A 181 -22.07 -7.70 2.25
CA CYS A 181 -21.79 -8.28 0.92
C CYS A 181 -21.25 -9.72 0.96
N SER A 182 -21.48 -10.43 2.06
CA SER A 182 -20.98 -11.80 2.25
C SER A 182 -21.55 -12.77 1.23
N ILE A 183 -20.73 -13.74 0.80
CA ILE A 183 -21.13 -14.88 -0.02
C ILE A 183 -20.61 -16.17 0.61
N GLU A 184 -21.30 -17.27 0.35
CA GLU A 184 -20.75 -18.59 0.70
C GLU A 184 -19.46 -18.87 -0.05
N PRO A 185 -18.38 -19.32 0.63
CA PRO A 185 -17.15 -19.72 -0.03
C PRO A 185 -17.41 -20.88 -1.01
N PHE A 186 -16.74 -20.84 -2.14
CA PHE A 186 -16.85 -21.91 -3.13
C PHE A 186 -15.51 -22.21 -3.79
N VAL A 187 -15.38 -23.44 -4.26
CA VAL A 187 -14.17 -23.94 -4.94
C VAL A 187 -14.46 -24.21 -6.39
N VAL A 188 -13.53 -23.83 -7.26
CA VAL A 188 -13.47 -24.21 -8.66
C VAL A 188 -12.15 -24.91 -8.94
N PHE A 189 -12.21 -25.95 -9.78
CA PHE A 189 -11.01 -26.60 -10.30
C PHE A 189 -10.75 -26.14 -11.73
N LEU A 190 -9.53 -25.69 -11.96
CA LEU A 190 -9.07 -25.23 -13.25
C LEU A 190 -7.87 -26.07 -13.69
N TYR A 191 -7.64 -26.18 -14.98
CA TYR A 191 -6.37 -26.69 -15.50
C TYR A 191 -5.73 -25.64 -16.40
N ARG A 192 -4.40 -25.65 -16.46
CA ARG A 192 -3.67 -24.83 -17.41
C ARG A 192 -3.52 -25.57 -18.73
N THR A 193 -3.79 -24.89 -19.85
CA THR A 193 -3.57 -25.45 -21.17
C THR A 193 -2.08 -25.40 -21.55
N ASN A 194 -1.66 -26.35 -22.41
CA ASN A 194 -0.36 -26.31 -23.06
C ASN A 194 -0.41 -25.44 -24.35
N GLY A 195 0.74 -25.24 -25.01
CA GLY A 195 0.86 -24.47 -26.26
C GLY A 195 1.36 -23.06 -26.09
N ASP A 196 1.38 -22.28 -27.18
CA ASP A 196 2.02 -20.96 -27.24
C ASP A 196 1.26 -19.86 -26.45
N ASN A 197 -0.04 -20.06 -26.23
CA ASN A 197 -0.88 -19.13 -25.46
C ASN A 197 -1.61 -19.88 -24.33
N PRO A 198 -0.89 -20.30 -23.28
CA PRO A 198 -1.49 -21.09 -22.20
C PRO A 198 -2.52 -20.26 -21.40
N SER A 199 -3.64 -20.88 -21.08
CA SER A 199 -4.73 -20.25 -20.32
C SER A 199 -5.29 -21.20 -19.29
N TYR A 200 -6.04 -20.68 -18.31
CA TYR A 200 -6.78 -21.51 -17.36
C TYR A 200 -8.18 -21.78 -17.88
N ARG A 201 -8.61 -23.05 -17.78
CA ARG A 201 -9.94 -23.51 -18.16
C ARG A 201 -10.56 -24.34 -17.04
N PRO A 202 -11.89 -24.37 -16.92
CA PRO A 202 -12.56 -25.25 -15.98
C PRO A 202 -12.19 -26.72 -16.23
N LEU A 203 -11.87 -27.44 -15.16
CA LEU A 203 -11.64 -28.88 -15.22
C LEU A 203 -12.95 -29.61 -15.54
N PRO A 204 -12.98 -30.62 -16.42
CA PRO A 204 -14.18 -31.39 -16.72
C PRO A 204 -14.76 -32.07 -15.47
N THR A 205 -16.07 -31.95 -15.28
CA THR A 205 -16.77 -32.52 -14.12
C THR A 205 -16.96 -34.02 -14.19
N ASP A 206 -16.72 -34.64 -15.36
CA ASP A 206 -16.79 -36.10 -15.56
C ASP A 206 -15.49 -36.81 -15.13
N GLY A 207 -14.51 -36.07 -14.60
CA GLY A 207 -13.24 -36.62 -14.15
C GLY A 207 -12.25 -36.98 -15.30
N SER A 208 -12.57 -36.61 -16.54
CA SER A 208 -11.67 -36.83 -17.67
C SER A 208 -10.50 -35.84 -17.65
N ARG A 209 -9.30 -36.32 -18.06
CA ARG A 209 -8.12 -35.47 -18.24
C ARG A 209 -8.14 -34.84 -19.64
N PRO A 210 -8.20 -33.49 -19.77
CA PRO A 210 -8.11 -32.82 -21.06
C PRO A 210 -6.80 -33.13 -21.81
N ALA A 211 -6.89 -33.30 -23.13
CA ALA A 211 -5.73 -33.61 -23.97
C ALA A 211 -4.74 -32.44 -24.05
N ASP A 212 -5.20 -31.20 -23.89
CA ASP A 212 -4.42 -29.98 -23.90
C ASP A 212 -3.98 -29.51 -22.49
N MET A 213 -4.10 -30.36 -21.48
CA MET A 213 -3.64 -30.06 -20.13
C MET A 213 -2.11 -30.05 -20.08
N ALA A 214 -1.56 -28.93 -19.54
CA ALA A 214 -0.15 -28.81 -19.25
C ALA A 214 0.26 -29.64 -18.05
N THR A 215 1.56 -29.91 -17.97
CA THR A 215 2.24 -30.40 -16.76
C THR A 215 3.22 -29.35 -16.26
N THR A 216 3.61 -29.44 -14.99
CA THR A 216 4.63 -28.58 -14.36
C THR A 216 5.58 -29.43 -13.53
N THR A 217 6.78 -28.90 -13.28
CA THR A 217 7.77 -29.56 -12.42
C THR A 217 7.90 -28.78 -11.11
N LEU A 218 7.57 -29.45 -10.01
CA LEU A 218 7.67 -28.90 -8.66
C LEU A 218 9.14 -28.69 -8.25
N THR A 219 9.35 -27.92 -7.18
CA THR A 219 10.70 -27.67 -6.62
C THR A 219 11.43 -28.94 -6.14
N ASP A 220 10.69 -30.02 -5.85
CA ASP A 220 11.22 -31.32 -5.48
C ASP A 220 11.54 -32.24 -6.69
N GLY A 221 11.34 -31.75 -7.92
CA GLY A 221 11.61 -32.43 -9.17
C GLY A 221 10.47 -33.33 -9.69
N ARG A 222 9.36 -33.45 -8.98
CA ARG A 222 8.18 -34.18 -9.45
C ARG A 222 7.49 -33.43 -10.56
N THR A 223 7.15 -34.14 -11.65
CA THR A 223 6.27 -33.61 -12.71
C THR A 223 4.84 -34.00 -12.45
N VAL A 224 3.94 -33.02 -12.42
CA VAL A 224 2.53 -33.20 -12.11
C VAL A 224 1.65 -32.51 -13.13
N ASP A 225 0.38 -32.91 -13.23
CA ASP A 225 -0.63 -32.19 -14.00
C ASP A 225 -0.85 -30.80 -13.42
N PHE A 226 -0.95 -29.78 -14.29
CA PHE A 226 -1.15 -28.40 -13.86
C PHE A 226 -2.64 -28.15 -13.63
N ILE A 227 -3.14 -28.71 -12.53
CA ILE A 227 -4.50 -28.52 -12.03
C ILE A 227 -4.43 -27.58 -10.84
N VAL A 228 -5.31 -26.59 -10.81
CA VAL A 228 -5.41 -25.59 -9.74
C VAL A 228 -6.76 -25.72 -9.04
N ARG A 229 -6.73 -25.87 -7.72
CA ARG A 229 -7.87 -25.65 -6.84
C ARG A 229 -7.90 -24.17 -6.51
N GLN A 230 -8.98 -23.48 -6.86
CA GLN A 230 -9.18 -22.09 -6.53
C GLN A 230 -10.40 -21.95 -5.63
N GLU A 231 -10.18 -21.43 -4.42
CA GLU A 231 -11.24 -21.05 -3.49
C GLU A 231 -11.50 -19.55 -3.60
N ARG A 232 -12.77 -19.17 -3.54
CA ARG A 232 -13.23 -17.77 -3.58
C ARG A 232 -14.35 -17.57 -2.58
N GLY A 233 -14.44 -16.37 -2.01
CA GLY A 233 -15.44 -15.99 -1.03
C GLY A 233 -15.29 -14.54 -0.63
N THR A 234 -15.76 -14.21 0.56
CA THR A 234 -15.65 -12.90 1.17
C THR A 234 -15.02 -12.98 2.55
N ILE A 235 -14.09 -12.06 2.83
CA ILE A 235 -13.46 -11.84 4.15
C ILE A 235 -13.37 -10.33 4.35
N ASN A 236 -13.72 -9.85 5.54
CA ASN A 236 -13.76 -8.41 5.86
C ASN A 236 -14.55 -7.61 4.81
N ARG A 237 -15.65 -8.15 4.32
CA ARG A 237 -16.51 -7.66 3.22
C ARG A 237 -15.89 -7.73 1.81
N PHE A 238 -14.59 -7.99 1.66
CA PHE A 238 -13.90 -8.01 0.38
C PHE A 238 -13.84 -9.41 -0.24
N LEU A 239 -13.74 -9.46 -1.57
CA LEU A 239 -13.57 -10.72 -2.31
C LEU A 239 -12.15 -11.25 -2.10
N TYR A 240 -12.03 -12.55 -1.82
CA TYR A 240 -10.73 -13.22 -1.78
C TYR A 240 -10.61 -14.36 -2.78
N SER A 241 -9.38 -14.75 -3.06
CA SER A 241 -9.06 -15.90 -3.89
C SER A 241 -7.80 -16.60 -3.40
N PHE A 242 -7.88 -17.91 -3.17
CA PHE A 242 -6.75 -18.79 -2.87
C PHE A 242 -6.52 -19.75 -4.01
N ALA A 243 -5.28 -19.99 -4.38
CA ALA A 243 -4.93 -20.96 -5.40
C ALA A 243 -3.82 -21.90 -4.93
N THR A 244 -4.02 -23.19 -5.13
CA THR A 244 -3.01 -24.23 -4.87
C THR A 244 -3.07 -25.26 -5.99
N LEU A 245 -1.98 -26.00 -6.24
CA LEU A 245 -2.06 -27.16 -7.12
C LEU A 245 -2.94 -28.25 -6.50
N ALA A 246 -3.62 -28.97 -7.36
CA ALA A 246 -4.54 -30.05 -6.99
C ALA A 246 -4.29 -31.30 -7.81
N THR A 247 -4.92 -32.42 -7.43
CA THR A 247 -4.91 -33.68 -8.16
C THR A 247 -6.27 -33.87 -8.87
N LEU A 248 -6.26 -34.58 -9.98
CA LEU A 248 -7.49 -34.94 -10.67
C LEU A 248 -8.36 -35.81 -9.74
N GLY A 249 -9.57 -35.35 -9.46
CA GLY A 249 -10.53 -36.03 -8.57
C GLY A 249 -10.47 -35.62 -7.11
N ASP A 250 -9.63 -34.62 -6.75
CA ASP A 250 -9.66 -34.04 -5.41
C ASP A 250 -11.05 -33.46 -5.09
N ALA A 251 -11.49 -33.64 -3.84
CA ALA A 251 -12.72 -33.03 -3.35
C ALA A 251 -12.51 -31.54 -3.06
N ALA A 252 -13.61 -30.77 -3.10
CA ALA A 252 -13.56 -29.34 -2.85
C ALA A 252 -13.11 -28.97 -1.41
N ASP A 253 -13.38 -29.86 -0.46
CA ASP A 253 -13.01 -29.75 0.95
C ASP A 253 -11.64 -30.36 1.28
N ALA A 254 -10.93 -30.93 0.28
CA ALA A 254 -9.62 -31.51 0.49
C ALA A 254 -8.67 -30.49 1.17
N ALA A 255 -7.91 -30.95 2.16
CA ALA A 255 -6.83 -30.21 2.78
C ALA A 255 -5.69 -29.97 1.76
N ALA A 256 -4.66 -29.23 2.17
CA ALA A 256 -3.51 -29.00 1.33
C ALA A 256 -2.97 -30.29 0.72
N THR A 257 -2.75 -30.27 -0.60
CA THR A 257 -2.21 -31.40 -1.32
C THR A 257 -0.73 -31.58 -1.00
N ASP A 258 -0.20 -32.79 -1.26
CA ASP A 258 1.25 -33.09 -1.24
C ASP A 258 2.08 -32.28 -2.27
N LYS A 259 1.39 -31.45 -3.06
CA LYS A 259 2.00 -30.57 -4.07
C LYS A 259 2.31 -29.17 -3.54
N TRP A 260 1.74 -28.78 -2.41
CA TRP A 260 2.12 -27.52 -1.76
C TRP A 260 3.47 -27.67 -1.05
N ASN A 261 4.42 -26.82 -1.44
CA ASN A 261 5.79 -26.87 -0.93
C ASN A 261 5.99 -26.08 0.39
N GLY A 262 4.91 -25.68 1.06
CA GLY A 262 4.94 -24.89 2.29
C GLY A 262 5.12 -23.39 2.08
N ARG A 263 5.27 -22.91 0.85
CA ARG A 263 5.54 -21.50 0.55
C ARG A 263 4.25 -20.79 0.16
N LEU A 264 4.05 -19.59 0.71
CA LEU A 264 2.89 -18.77 0.45
C LEU A 264 3.31 -17.47 -0.25
N LEU A 265 2.68 -17.16 -1.38
CA LEU A 265 2.77 -15.87 -2.05
C LEU A 265 1.52 -15.06 -1.74
N PHE A 266 1.66 -13.87 -1.19
CA PHE A 266 0.59 -12.90 -1.06
C PHE A 266 0.74 -11.85 -2.15
N HIS A 267 -0.23 -11.80 -3.08
CA HIS A 267 -0.21 -10.83 -4.15
C HIS A 267 -1.02 -9.60 -3.75
N PHE A 268 -0.34 -8.48 -3.54
CA PHE A 268 -0.93 -7.16 -3.39
C PHE A 268 -1.08 -6.47 -4.74
N GLU A 269 -2.07 -5.60 -4.89
CA GLU A 269 -2.31 -4.91 -6.16
C GLU A 269 -2.45 -3.40 -5.95
N GLY A 270 -1.88 -2.63 -6.91
CA GLY A 270 -1.83 -1.18 -6.86
C GLY A 270 -3.07 -0.48 -7.38
N GLY A 271 -2.90 0.80 -7.63
CA GLY A 271 -3.90 1.76 -8.10
C GLY A 271 -4.31 2.76 -7.01
N VAL A 272 -5.26 3.63 -7.33
CA VAL A 272 -5.82 4.63 -6.40
C VAL A 272 -7.34 4.59 -6.48
N ALA A 273 -8.01 4.54 -5.33
CA ALA A 273 -9.46 4.64 -5.23
C ALA A 273 -9.91 5.19 -3.86
N ILE A 274 -11.16 5.46 -3.73
CA ILE A 274 -11.76 6.13 -2.59
C ILE A 274 -12.72 5.25 -1.75
N GLY A 275 -12.66 3.92 -1.91
CA GLY A 275 -13.32 2.97 -1.04
C GLY A 275 -14.82 2.73 -1.28
N HIS A 276 -15.48 2.19 -0.26
CA HIS A 276 -16.92 1.91 -0.18
C HIS A 276 -17.46 0.90 -1.19
N THR A 277 -16.61 0.03 -1.70
CA THR A 277 -16.97 -1.04 -2.64
C THR A 277 -16.21 -2.32 -2.34
N GLN A 278 -16.82 -3.44 -2.68
CA GLN A 278 -16.16 -4.75 -2.59
C GLN A 278 -14.99 -4.92 -3.60
N GLY A 279 -14.90 -4.01 -4.57
CA GLY A 279 -13.84 -3.98 -5.59
C GLY A 279 -14.04 -4.98 -6.73
N ARG A 280 -13.02 -5.09 -7.57
CA ARG A 280 -12.96 -6.03 -8.71
C ARG A 280 -11.90 -7.07 -8.47
N ILE A 281 -12.29 -8.35 -8.61
CA ILE A 281 -11.32 -9.44 -8.48
C ILE A 281 -10.43 -9.50 -9.73
N SER A 282 -9.16 -9.82 -9.53
CA SER A 282 -8.21 -10.05 -10.63
C SER A 282 -7.77 -11.51 -10.68
N GLY A 283 -7.06 -11.87 -11.75
CA GLY A 283 -6.48 -13.21 -11.91
C GLY A 283 -5.21 -13.45 -11.08
N ARG A 284 -4.83 -12.56 -10.18
CA ARG A 284 -3.54 -12.56 -9.48
C ARG A 284 -3.25 -13.81 -8.64
N ALA A 285 -4.28 -14.45 -8.11
CA ALA A 285 -4.09 -15.75 -7.43
C ALA A 285 -3.65 -16.88 -8.40
N LEU A 286 -3.89 -16.75 -9.70
CA LEU A 286 -3.53 -17.73 -10.72
C LEU A 286 -2.14 -17.48 -11.35
N ALA A 287 -1.13 -17.15 -10.54
CA ALA A 287 0.24 -16.91 -10.98
C ALA A 287 0.94 -18.23 -11.36
N PRO A 288 1.09 -18.55 -12.65
CA PRO A 288 1.58 -19.85 -13.08
C PRO A 288 3.06 -20.08 -12.73
N GLU A 289 3.85 -19.01 -12.64
CA GLU A 289 5.28 -19.04 -12.35
C GLU A 289 5.58 -19.65 -10.98
N VAL A 290 4.76 -19.38 -9.99
CA VAL A 290 4.92 -19.87 -8.61
C VAL A 290 4.00 -21.06 -8.31
N LEU A 291 2.77 -21.07 -8.81
CA LEU A 291 1.90 -22.25 -8.72
C LEU A 291 2.60 -23.48 -9.33
N GLY A 292 3.25 -23.30 -10.49
CA GLY A 292 4.00 -24.37 -11.14
C GLY A 292 5.18 -24.91 -10.32
N LYS A 293 5.73 -24.11 -9.39
CA LYS A 293 6.78 -24.50 -8.45
C LYS A 293 6.20 -25.15 -7.16
N GLY A 294 4.88 -25.15 -6.98
CA GLY A 294 4.19 -25.71 -5.82
C GLY A 294 3.88 -24.70 -4.70
N TYR A 295 3.99 -23.39 -4.94
CA TYR A 295 3.52 -22.38 -4.01
C TYR A 295 2.00 -22.39 -3.90
N ALA A 296 1.49 -21.92 -2.77
CA ALA A 296 0.13 -21.39 -2.68
C ALA A 296 0.15 -19.89 -2.96
N VAL A 297 -0.93 -19.37 -3.52
CA VAL A 297 -1.08 -17.93 -3.79
C VAL A 297 -2.39 -17.44 -3.20
N ILE A 298 -2.34 -16.33 -2.45
CA ILE A 298 -3.51 -15.66 -1.89
C ILE A 298 -3.61 -14.23 -2.40
N TYR A 299 -4.84 -13.73 -2.50
CA TYR A 299 -5.19 -12.40 -3.00
C TYR A 299 -6.53 -11.97 -2.42
N SER A 300 -6.70 -10.67 -2.18
CA SER A 300 -7.99 -10.07 -1.84
C SER A 300 -8.18 -8.72 -2.55
N THR A 301 -9.42 -8.38 -2.86
CA THR A 301 -9.77 -7.03 -3.33
C THR A 301 -9.61 -5.98 -2.23
N GLY A 302 -9.64 -6.36 -0.95
CA GLY A 302 -9.35 -5.50 0.19
C GLY A 302 -7.86 -5.19 0.37
N THR A 303 -6.97 -5.94 -0.30
CA THR A 303 -5.54 -5.65 -0.41
C THR A 303 -5.16 -5.10 -1.78
N ARG A 304 -6.08 -4.40 -2.42
CA ARG A 304 -5.92 -3.73 -3.69
C ARG A 304 -6.21 -2.24 -3.52
N THR A 305 -5.21 -1.37 -3.70
CA THR A 305 -5.38 0.06 -3.49
C THR A 305 -6.25 0.76 -4.54
N SER A 306 -6.54 0.10 -5.67
CA SER A 306 -7.61 0.53 -6.58
C SER A 306 -9.04 0.13 -6.13
N THR A 307 -9.19 -0.47 -4.94
CA THR A 307 -10.48 -0.64 -4.27
C THR A 307 -10.67 0.44 -3.21
N HIS A 308 -9.67 0.65 -2.35
CA HIS A 308 -9.62 1.69 -1.32
C HIS A 308 -8.16 1.95 -0.94
N TYR A 309 -7.91 3.10 -0.32
CA TYR A 309 -6.57 3.47 0.14
C TYR A 309 -6.42 3.49 1.67
N ASN A 310 -7.37 2.93 2.39
CA ASN A 310 -7.33 2.77 3.84
C ASN A 310 -6.45 1.56 4.19
N LEU A 311 -5.16 1.81 4.49
CA LEU A 311 -4.20 0.73 4.76
C LEU A 311 -4.40 0.06 6.13
N GLN A 312 -5.21 0.63 7.03
CA GLN A 312 -5.64 -0.11 8.22
C GLN A 312 -6.66 -1.20 7.85
N VAL A 313 -7.67 -0.85 7.06
CA VAL A 313 -8.64 -1.83 6.51
C VAL A 313 -7.94 -2.87 5.63
N GLY A 314 -6.96 -2.43 4.82
CA GLY A 314 -6.16 -3.35 4.00
C GLY A 314 -5.30 -4.30 4.84
N GLY A 315 -4.67 -3.79 5.90
CA GLY A 315 -3.85 -4.58 6.83
C GLY A 315 -4.65 -5.63 7.59
N GLU A 316 -5.79 -5.24 8.19
CA GLU A 316 -6.67 -6.21 8.85
C GLU A 316 -7.21 -7.25 7.87
N THR A 317 -7.58 -6.84 6.63
CA THR A 317 -8.02 -7.79 5.60
C THR A 317 -6.90 -8.78 5.25
N ALA A 318 -5.65 -8.31 5.16
CA ALA A 318 -4.51 -9.17 4.87
C ALA A 318 -4.28 -10.19 6.00
N LEU A 319 -4.37 -9.77 7.27
CA LEU A 319 -4.28 -10.66 8.43
C LEU A 319 -5.38 -11.72 8.40
N MET A 320 -6.65 -11.32 8.23
CA MET A 320 -7.79 -12.23 8.18
C MET A 320 -7.72 -13.23 7.01
N VAL A 321 -7.26 -12.78 5.84
CA VAL A 321 -7.09 -13.64 4.64
C VAL A 321 -5.98 -14.66 4.86
N LYS A 322 -4.84 -14.26 5.44
CA LYS A 322 -3.74 -15.17 5.80
C LYS A 322 -4.19 -16.15 6.89
N GLU A 323 -4.91 -15.67 7.91
CA GLU A 323 -5.46 -16.50 8.97
C GLU A 323 -6.38 -17.59 8.39
N HIS A 324 -7.33 -17.22 7.52
CA HIS A 324 -8.23 -18.18 6.88
C HIS A 324 -7.48 -19.22 6.05
N PHE A 325 -6.42 -18.80 5.32
CA PHE A 325 -5.55 -19.72 4.61
C PHE A 325 -4.87 -20.71 5.56
N ILE A 326 -4.30 -20.24 6.67
CA ILE A 326 -3.61 -21.07 7.66
C ILE A 326 -4.56 -22.08 8.30
N LYS A 327 -5.77 -21.67 8.68
CA LYS A 327 -6.80 -22.58 9.21
C LYS A 327 -7.16 -23.67 8.22
N ARG A 328 -7.19 -23.35 6.93
CA ARG A 328 -7.57 -24.30 5.87
C ARG A 328 -6.42 -25.24 5.49
N PHE A 329 -5.20 -24.73 5.33
CA PHE A 329 -4.08 -25.45 4.73
C PHE A 329 -2.91 -25.74 5.69
N GLY A 330 -2.90 -25.15 6.88
CA GLY A 330 -1.79 -25.20 7.84
C GLY A 330 -0.82 -24.04 7.66
N THR A 331 0.14 -23.92 8.59
CA THR A 331 1.10 -22.82 8.64
C THR A 331 2.09 -22.90 7.47
N PRO A 332 2.29 -21.81 6.69
CA PRO A 332 3.32 -21.75 5.67
C PRO A 332 4.73 -21.75 6.30
N ASP A 333 5.70 -22.22 5.57
CA ASP A 333 7.12 -22.09 5.95
C ASP A 333 7.54 -20.62 5.96
N TYR A 334 7.03 -19.84 5.01
CA TYR A 334 7.12 -18.39 4.93
C TYR A 334 6.07 -17.81 3.99
N THR A 335 5.80 -16.53 4.16
CA THR A 335 4.92 -15.72 3.31
C THR A 335 5.72 -14.61 2.63
N VAL A 336 5.80 -14.63 1.30
CA VAL A 336 6.44 -13.57 0.51
C VAL A 336 5.36 -12.72 -0.15
N ALA A 337 5.54 -11.41 -0.12
CA ALA A 337 4.68 -10.46 -0.82
C ALA A 337 5.26 -10.06 -2.17
N ILE A 338 4.38 -9.87 -3.16
CA ILE A 338 4.70 -9.16 -4.41
C ILE A 338 3.62 -8.15 -4.73
N GLY A 339 3.97 -7.09 -5.45
CA GLY A 339 3.01 -6.11 -5.93
C GLY A 339 3.62 -4.77 -6.25
N GLY A 340 3.05 -4.09 -7.24
CA GLY A 340 3.55 -2.82 -7.73
C GLY A 340 2.74 -1.63 -7.25
N SER A 341 3.35 -0.42 -7.30
CA SER A 341 2.68 0.83 -6.95
C SER A 341 2.11 0.78 -5.53
N GLY A 342 0.81 0.98 -5.35
CA GLY A 342 0.14 0.80 -4.06
C GLY A 342 0.32 -0.61 -3.46
N GLY A 343 0.52 -1.64 -4.29
CA GLY A 343 0.86 -2.98 -3.82
C GLY A 343 2.27 -3.08 -3.22
N GLY A 344 3.18 -2.23 -3.67
CA GLY A 344 4.50 -2.06 -3.06
C GLY A 344 4.45 -1.28 -1.75
N ILE A 345 3.66 -0.19 -1.71
CA ILE A 345 3.40 0.59 -0.49
C ILE A 345 2.91 -0.32 0.63
N GLN A 346 1.95 -1.20 0.35
CA GLN A 346 1.40 -2.13 1.32
C GLN A 346 2.49 -3.00 1.97
N GLN A 347 3.50 -3.42 1.21
CA GLN A 347 4.59 -4.25 1.73
C GLN A 347 5.45 -3.49 2.75
N TYR A 348 5.79 -2.23 2.49
CA TYR A 348 6.50 -1.38 3.45
C TYR A 348 5.67 -1.12 4.70
N ILE A 349 4.44 -0.67 4.52
CA ILE A 349 3.52 -0.34 5.62
C ILE A 349 3.18 -1.56 6.47
N TYR A 350 2.91 -2.72 5.85
CA TYR A 350 2.54 -3.92 6.62
C TYR A 350 3.75 -4.59 7.28
N SER A 351 4.96 -4.48 6.71
CA SER A 351 6.17 -4.87 7.41
C SER A 351 6.39 -4.07 8.70
N GLN A 352 6.06 -2.77 8.67
CA GLN A 352 6.13 -1.90 9.84
C GLN A 352 5.05 -2.21 10.87
N ASN A 353 3.79 -2.30 10.42
CA ASN A 353 2.62 -2.35 11.31
C ASN A 353 2.26 -3.77 11.76
N HIS A 354 2.58 -4.78 10.94
CA HIS A 354 2.19 -6.18 11.15
C HIS A 354 3.39 -7.10 10.85
N PRO A 355 4.42 -7.13 11.72
CA PRO A 355 5.70 -7.80 11.44
C PRO A 355 5.57 -9.30 11.20
N ASP A 356 4.49 -9.95 11.69
CA ASP A 356 4.25 -11.39 11.49
C ASP A 356 3.42 -11.71 10.22
N LEU A 357 2.98 -10.68 9.48
CA LEU A 357 2.18 -10.87 8.29
C LEU A 357 3.02 -11.36 7.11
N LEU A 358 4.22 -10.79 6.93
CA LEU A 358 5.10 -11.03 5.79
C LEU A 358 6.52 -11.36 6.27
N ASP A 359 7.14 -12.35 5.63
CA ASP A 359 8.53 -12.74 5.89
C ASP A 359 9.51 -12.10 4.91
N ALA A 360 9.05 -11.70 3.71
CA ALA A 360 9.85 -10.98 2.70
C ALA A 360 8.95 -10.26 1.71
N GLY A 361 9.53 -9.32 0.92
CA GLY A 361 8.77 -8.56 -0.07
C GLY A 361 9.54 -8.22 -1.35
N VAL A 362 8.79 -8.15 -2.46
CA VAL A 362 9.22 -7.57 -3.74
C VAL A 362 8.29 -6.40 -4.06
N PRO A 363 8.46 -5.24 -3.43
CA PRO A 363 7.75 -4.03 -3.83
C PRO A 363 8.25 -3.60 -5.21
N GLN A 364 7.32 -3.49 -6.17
CA GLN A 364 7.64 -3.15 -7.55
C GLN A 364 7.27 -1.68 -7.77
N TYR A 365 8.18 -0.88 -8.34
CA TYR A 365 7.96 0.55 -8.63
C TYR A 365 7.13 1.23 -7.52
N SER A 366 7.56 1.03 -6.28
CA SER A 366 6.86 1.44 -5.08
C SER A 366 7.15 2.89 -4.68
N TYR A 367 6.43 3.33 -3.65
CA TYR A 367 6.65 4.56 -2.89
C TYR A 367 6.81 4.19 -1.41
N PRO A 368 7.35 5.09 -0.57
CA PRO A 368 7.34 4.85 0.87
C PRO A 368 5.92 4.67 1.44
N ASP A 369 5.04 5.61 1.11
CA ASP A 369 3.63 5.62 1.51
C ASP A 369 2.78 6.55 0.63
N MET A 370 1.45 6.50 0.80
CA MET A 370 0.53 7.34 0.04
C MET A 370 0.45 8.78 0.61
N VAL A 371 0.68 8.98 1.90
CA VAL A 371 0.59 10.30 2.54
C VAL A 371 1.60 11.25 1.90
N THR A 372 2.84 10.79 1.75
CA THR A 372 3.92 11.53 1.05
C THR A 372 3.53 11.87 -0.39
N GLN A 373 2.92 10.91 -1.10
CA GLN A 373 2.48 11.11 -2.47
C GLN A 373 1.43 12.22 -2.60
N THR A 374 0.42 12.25 -1.74
CA THR A 374 -0.66 13.24 -1.81
C THR A 374 -0.16 14.67 -1.63
N ILE A 375 0.95 14.87 -0.94
CA ILE A 375 1.53 16.19 -0.71
C ILE A 375 2.12 16.77 -2.02
N HIS A 376 3.04 16.07 -2.68
CA HIS A 376 3.66 16.63 -3.88
C HIS A 376 2.75 16.56 -5.13
N ILE A 377 1.82 15.60 -5.17
CA ILE A 377 0.74 15.59 -6.16
C ILE A 377 -0.05 16.89 -6.06
N GLY A 378 -0.44 17.29 -4.85
CA GLY A 378 -1.19 18.52 -4.62
C GLY A 378 -0.46 19.80 -5.04
N ASP A 379 0.86 19.77 -5.17
CA ASP A 379 1.64 20.90 -5.68
C ASP A 379 1.61 21.00 -7.23
N CYS A 380 1.40 19.90 -7.95
CA CYS A 380 1.53 19.82 -9.40
C CYS A 380 0.64 20.83 -10.15
N GLU A 381 -0.68 20.78 -9.91
CA GLU A 381 -1.61 21.67 -10.60
C GLU A 381 -1.44 23.13 -10.15
N LEU A 382 -1.07 23.39 -8.88
CA LEU A 382 -0.76 24.75 -8.39
C LEU A 382 0.40 25.37 -9.19
N LEU A 383 1.47 24.62 -9.40
CA LEU A 383 2.66 25.07 -10.13
C LEU A 383 2.37 25.20 -11.64
N GLU A 384 1.65 24.28 -12.23
CA GLU A 384 1.26 24.35 -13.63
C GLU A 384 0.35 25.55 -13.90
N TYR A 385 -0.66 25.77 -13.05
CA TYR A 385 -1.53 26.92 -13.18
C TYR A 385 -0.76 28.24 -13.10
N TYR A 386 0.23 28.31 -12.20
CA TYR A 386 1.10 29.48 -12.14
C TYR A 386 1.81 29.72 -13.47
N MET A 387 2.46 28.72 -14.02
CA MET A 387 3.25 28.83 -15.26
C MET A 387 2.36 29.09 -16.50
N ASP A 388 1.19 28.44 -16.57
CA ASP A 388 0.30 28.49 -17.74
C ASP A 388 -0.60 29.72 -17.73
N ALA A 389 -1.12 30.11 -16.58
CA ALA A 389 -2.16 31.11 -16.42
C ALA A 389 -1.68 32.40 -15.76
N THR A 390 -1.05 32.29 -14.58
CA THR A 390 -0.72 33.45 -13.76
C THR A 390 0.49 34.21 -14.31
N ASP A 391 1.58 33.50 -14.64
CA ASP A 391 2.81 34.07 -15.19
C ASP A 391 3.00 33.79 -16.70
N ARG A 392 1.87 33.63 -17.41
CA ARG A 392 1.76 33.22 -18.81
C ARG A 392 2.59 34.03 -19.82
N THR A 393 2.99 35.26 -19.47
CA THR A 393 3.79 36.12 -20.35
C THR A 393 5.28 35.93 -20.16
N ASN A 394 5.73 35.26 -19.12
CA ASN A 394 7.13 35.02 -18.85
C ASN A 394 7.67 33.95 -19.84
N PRO A 395 8.69 34.29 -20.64
CA PRO A 395 9.28 33.38 -21.60
C PRO A 395 9.95 32.17 -20.95
N LEU A 396 10.31 32.25 -19.66
CA LEU A 396 10.96 31.17 -18.90
C LEU A 396 10.11 29.89 -18.96
N TRP A 397 8.81 30.00 -18.77
CA TRP A 397 7.91 28.85 -18.72
C TRP A 397 7.51 28.26 -20.09
N ARG A 398 8.03 28.82 -21.18
CA ARG A 398 7.79 28.31 -22.55
C ARG A 398 8.73 27.19 -22.95
N THR A 399 9.70 26.85 -22.11
CA THR A 399 10.62 25.72 -22.29
C THR A 399 10.23 24.62 -21.32
N THR A 400 10.10 23.40 -21.81
CA THR A 400 9.71 22.25 -20.98
C THR A 400 10.70 22.03 -19.83
N ALA A 401 12.01 22.07 -20.13
CA ALA A 401 13.04 21.90 -19.11
C ALA A 401 12.98 22.93 -17.97
N ASN A 402 12.61 24.21 -18.30
CA ASN A 402 12.53 25.24 -17.25
C ASN A 402 11.36 25.01 -16.28
N ARG A 403 10.32 24.31 -16.71
CA ARG A 403 9.21 23.95 -15.82
C ARG A 403 9.64 23.00 -14.71
N SER A 404 10.62 22.13 -14.96
CA SER A 404 11.22 21.26 -13.96
C SER A 404 11.93 22.02 -12.83
N LEU A 405 12.37 23.26 -13.05
CA LEU A 405 12.93 24.12 -12.01
C LEU A 405 11.98 24.34 -10.83
N LEU A 406 10.68 24.24 -11.05
CA LEU A 406 9.66 24.35 -10.02
C LEU A 406 9.11 23.02 -9.55
N VAL A 407 8.79 22.13 -10.50
CA VAL A 407 8.14 20.85 -10.14
C VAL A 407 9.14 19.80 -9.65
N GLY A 408 10.42 19.93 -10.01
CA GLY A 408 11.49 19.00 -9.62
C GLY A 408 11.50 17.68 -10.38
N LEU A 409 10.38 17.29 -10.96
CA LEU A 409 10.17 16.06 -11.72
C LEU A 409 10.77 16.13 -13.13
N ASN A 410 10.84 15.02 -13.82
CA ASN A 410 11.31 14.96 -15.20
C ASN A 410 10.41 15.78 -16.15
N ALA A 411 11.02 16.24 -17.25
CA ALA A 411 10.37 16.96 -18.32
C ALA A 411 10.98 16.58 -19.67
N THR A 412 10.15 16.43 -20.70
CA THR A 412 10.62 16.09 -22.05
C THR A 412 9.76 16.72 -23.13
N ASP A 413 10.38 17.10 -24.25
CA ASP A 413 9.69 17.57 -25.44
C ASP A 413 9.13 16.41 -26.31
N ALA A 414 9.43 15.14 -25.95
CA ALA A 414 8.93 13.96 -26.67
C ALA A 414 7.41 13.79 -26.59
N TYR A 415 6.79 14.33 -25.55
CA TYR A 415 5.35 14.20 -25.29
C TYR A 415 4.72 15.58 -25.19
N PRO A 416 4.00 16.05 -26.25
CA PRO A 416 3.28 17.33 -26.20
C PRO A 416 2.08 17.26 -25.25
N ASP A 417 1.80 18.38 -24.57
CA ASP A 417 0.59 18.49 -23.75
C ASP A 417 -0.65 18.33 -24.65
N PRO A 418 -1.56 17.35 -24.37
CA PRO A 418 -2.76 17.14 -25.18
C PRO A 418 -3.70 18.36 -25.21
N PHE A 419 -3.53 19.29 -24.28
CA PHE A 419 -4.31 20.54 -24.19
C PHE A 419 -3.55 21.77 -24.70
N ALA A 420 -2.36 21.62 -25.31
CA ALA A 420 -1.53 22.73 -25.75
C ALA A 420 -2.29 23.68 -26.71
N ASP A 421 -3.03 23.15 -27.69
CA ASP A 421 -3.83 23.92 -28.63
C ASP A 421 -4.96 24.69 -27.94
N ALA A 422 -5.68 24.02 -27.01
CA ALA A 422 -6.74 24.66 -26.24
C ALA A 422 -6.19 25.76 -25.32
N LYS A 423 -5.08 25.50 -24.62
CA LYS A 423 -4.36 26.49 -23.81
C LYS A 423 -3.98 27.71 -24.65
N THR A 424 -3.36 27.51 -25.82
CA THR A 424 -2.94 28.57 -26.72
C THR A 424 -4.13 29.37 -27.25
N MET A 425 -5.21 28.71 -27.69
CA MET A 425 -6.43 29.34 -28.18
C MET A 425 -7.09 30.23 -27.10
N LEU A 426 -7.04 29.79 -25.84
CA LEU A 426 -7.61 30.52 -24.71
C LEU A 426 -6.65 31.56 -24.12
N GLY A 427 -5.44 31.69 -24.65
CA GLY A 427 -4.46 32.70 -24.29
C GLY A 427 -3.62 32.34 -23.05
N TYR A 428 -3.55 31.07 -22.70
CA TYR A 428 -2.64 30.54 -21.70
C TYR A 428 -1.24 30.27 -22.31
N SER A 429 -0.25 30.10 -21.46
CA SER A 429 1.10 29.66 -21.86
C SER A 429 1.13 28.13 -22.01
N THR A 430 2.04 27.66 -22.87
CA THR A 430 2.34 26.25 -23.02
C THR A 430 3.83 26.08 -23.39
N ALA A 431 4.37 24.87 -23.20
CA ALA A 431 5.69 24.45 -23.63
C ALA A 431 5.58 23.39 -24.74
N PRO A 432 6.67 23.10 -25.48
CA PRO A 432 6.66 22.07 -26.53
C PRO A 432 6.27 20.68 -26.00
N GLY A 433 6.70 20.36 -24.80
CA GLY A 433 6.44 19.09 -24.13
C GLY A 433 5.81 19.26 -22.75
N MET A 434 5.89 18.21 -21.95
CA MET A 434 5.28 18.14 -20.63
C MET A 434 6.32 17.91 -19.53
N THR A 435 5.99 18.33 -18.32
CA THR A 435 6.54 17.76 -17.09
C THR A 435 5.74 16.51 -16.71
N GLU A 436 6.29 15.68 -15.85
CA GLU A 436 5.60 14.49 -15.35
C GLU A 436 4.31 14.81 -14.60
N CYS A 437 4.18 15.99 -14.00
CA CYS A 437 2.93 16.45 -13.37
C CYS A 437 1.68 16.30 -14.26
N ILE A 438 1.83 16.47 -15.56
CA ILE A 438 0.69 16.47 -16.51
C ILE A 438 0.20 15.03 -16.80
N PRO A 439 1.01 14.12 -17.36
CA PRO A 439 0.53 12.79 -17.72
C PRO A 439 0.32 11.88 -16.52
N ALA A 440 1.12 12.04 -15.49
CA ALA A 440 1.13 11.12 -14.34
C ALA A 440 0.11 11.49 -13.25
N TRP A 441 -0.03 12.79 -12.94
CA TRP A 441 -0.71 13.23 -11.71
C TRP A 441 -1.97 14.06 -11.93
N ARG A 442 -2.15 14.63 -13.11
CA ARG A 442 -3.35 15.43 -13.41
C ARG A 442 -4.64 14.64 -13.17
N GLY A 443 -5.52 15.18 -12.35
CA GLY A 443 -6.77 14.55 -11.94
C GLY A 443 -6.72 13.74 -10.66
N LEU A 444 -5.54 13.42 -10.12
CA LEU A 444 -5.46 12.78 -8.82
C LEU A 444 -5.76 13.74 -7.67
N THR A 445 -5.32 15.01 -7.74
CA THR A 445 -5.68 16.01 -6.74
C THR A 445 -7.19 16.20 -6.62
N PRO A 446 -7.96 16.42 -7.71
CA PRO A 446 -9.42 16.42 -7.64
C PRO A 446 -10.00 15.12 -7.04
N LEU A 447 -9.48 13.97 -7.40
CA LEU A 447 -9.94 12.68 -6.86
C LEU A 447 -9.73 12.56 -5.35
N VAL A 448 -8.59 13.03 -4.86
CA VAL A 448 -8.23 12.98 -3.45
C VAL A 448 -9.03 13.99 -2.63
N MET A 449 -9.22 15.21 -3.13
CA MET A 449 -9.65 16.36 -2.33
C MET A 449 -11.09 16.83 -2.61
N ASN A 450 -11.60 16.68 -3.87
CA ASN A 450 -12.89 17.24 -4.24
C ASN A 450 -14.03 16.22 -4.09
N PRO A 451 -14.92 16.34 -3.08
CA PRO A 451 -16.00 15.39 -2.86
C PRO A 451 -16.98 15.30 -4.02
N LEU A 452 -17.17 16.38 -4.76
CA LEU A 452 -18.09 16.39 -5.92
C LEU A 452 -17.50 15.65 -7.12
N TYR A 453 -16.18 15.71 -7.31
CA TYR A 453 -15.50 14.97 -8.36
C TYR A 453 -15.35 13.49 -8.02
N GLY A 454 -14.95 13.16 -6.80
CA GLY A 454 -14.83 11.78 -6.33
C GLY A 454 -16.13 11.00 -6.49
N GLN A 455 -17.28 11.61 -6.16
CA GLN A 455 -18.60 11.04 -6.39
C GLN A 455 -18.85 10.76 -7.88
N ALA A 456 -18.60 11.73 -8.75
CA ALA A 456 -18.82 11.58 -10.19
C ALA A 456 -17.91 10.50 -10.82
N ALA A 457 -16.65 10.45 -10.43
CA ALA A 457 -15.69 9.46 -10.90
C ALA A 457 -16.09 8.03 -10.47
N ASN A 458 -16.55 7.85 -9.23
CA ASN A 458 -17.01 6.55 -8.74
C ASN A 458 -18.31 6.08 -9.39
N GLN A 459 -19.26 6.97 -9.64
CA GLN A 459 -20.49 6.61 -10.36
C GLN A 459 -20.21 6.05 -11.77
N GLN A 460 -19.22 6.61 -12.47
CA GLN A 460 -18.84 6.12 -13.80
C GLN A 460 -18.14 4.76 -13.77
N LEU A 461 -17.45 4.44 -12.69
CA LEU A 461 -16.55 3.28 -12.64
C LEU A 461 -17.20 2.01 -12.07
N MET A 462 -18.13 2.06 -11.09
CA MET A 462 -18.50 0.85 -10.36
C MET A 462 -19.89 0.80 -9.72
N GLN A 463 -20.77 1.82 -9.86
CA GLN A 463 -21.92 1.93 -8.99
C GLN A 463 -23.27 1.76 -9.71
N PRO A 464 -24.24 1.03 -9.14
CA PRO A 464 -25.60 1.09 -9.60
C PRO A 464 -26.16 2.51 -9.49
N PRO A 465 -26.89 3.00 -10.50
CA PRO A 465 -27.55 4.29 -10.41
C PRO A 465 -28.37 4.44 -9.12
N GLY A 466 -28.24 5.58 -8.45
CA GLY A 466 -29.02 5.93 -7.25
C GLY A 466 -28.40 5.55 -5.91
N VAL A 467 -27.45 4.61 -5.86
CA VAL A 467 -26.80 4.23 -4.58
C VAL A 467 -25.91 5.35 -4.06
N MET A 468 -25.26 6.07 -4.97
CA MET A 468 -24.26 7.09 -4.65
C MET A 468 -24.78 8.54 -4.67
N ASP A 469 -26.05 8.74 -5.00
CA ASP A 469 -26.60 10.10 -5.20
C ASP A 469 -26.55 10.98 -3.93
N SER A 470 -26.46 10.35 -2.76
CA SER A 470 -26.39 11.04 -1.46
C SER A 470 -25.00 11.00 -0.81
N VAL A 471 -23.99 10.44 -1.46
CA VAL A 471 -22.68 10.23 -0.87
C VAL A 471 -21.63 11.09 -1.56
N GLN A 472 -20.97 11.93 -0.79
CA GLN A 472 -19.82 12.72 -1.23
C GLN A 472 -18.57 12.06 -0.64
N TRP A 473 -17.67 11.56 -1.48
CA TRP A 473 -16.49 10.84 -1.04
C TRP A 473 -15.22 11.41 -1.61
N THR A 474 -14.25 11.54 -0.73
CA THR A 474 -12.86 11.77 -1.08
C THR A 474 -12.00 10.66 -0.48
N HIS A 475 -10.72 10.68 -0.77
CA HIS A 475 -9.74 9.88 -0.05
C HIS A 475 -9.80 10.11 1.48
N TYR A 476 -10.05 11.34 1.92
CA TYR A 476 -10.15 11.68 3.34
C TYR A 476 -11.44 11.15 3.99
N ASP A 477 -12.53 11.00 3.23
CA ASP A 477 -13.75 10.34 3.73
C ASP A 477 -13.51 8.86 4.01
N ASP A 478 -12.75 8.17 3.16
CA ASP A 478 -12.34 6.77 3.39
C ASP A 478 -11.46 6.65 4.66
N LEU A 479 -10.72 7.69 4.99
CA LEU A 479 -9.78 7.74 6.12
C LEU A 479 -10.35 8.44 7.38
N ARG A 480 -11.65 8.74 7.42
CA ARG A 480 -12.26 9.49 8.56
C ARG A 480 -12.12 8.78 9.91
N ASN A 481 -12.06 7.46 9.93
CA ASN A 481 -11.83 6.70 11.16
C ASN A 481 -10.40 6.90 11.70
N ILE A 482 -9.46 7.30 10.85
CA ILE A 482 -8.06 7.54 11.19
C ILE A 482 -7.84 9.01 11.48
N TYR A 483 -8.15 9.89 10.51
CA TYR A 483 -7.85 11.33 10.61
C TYR A 483 -8.87 12.11 11.43
N GLY A 484 -10.05 11.52 11.67
CA GLY A 484 -11.15 12.16 12.34
C GLY A 484 -11.88 13.17 11.45
N VAL A 485 -12.82 13.87 12.07
CA VAL A 485 -13.59 14.93 11.44
C VAL A 485 -13.39 16.25 12.19
N ASP A 486 -13.61 17.36 11.49
CA ASP A 486 -13.59 18.68 12.08
C ASP A 486 -14.87 18.98 12.89
N GLU A 487 -15.02 20.21 13.34
CA GLU A 487 -16.21 20.67 14.12
C GLU A 487 -17.51 20.67 13.32
N ASN A 488 -17.42 20.68 11.98
CA ASN A 488 -18.56 20.65 11.06
C ASN A 488 -18.94 19.21 10.66
N GLY A 489 -18.10 18.23 10.99
CA GLY A 489 -18.24 16.84 10.59
C GLY A 489 -17.59 16.51 9.25
N ASP A 490 -16.83 17.43 8.67
CA ASP A 490 -16.05 17.21 7.45
C ASP A 490 -14.74 16.45 7.77
N PRO A 491 -14.30 15.52 6.90
CA PRO A 491 -13.04 14.81 7.10
C PRO A 491 -11.86 15.78 7.17
N ARG A 492 -10.96 15.58 8.13
CA ARG A 492 -9.73 16.35 8.25
C ARG A 492 -8.77 16.03 7.12
N THR A 493 -8.04 17.05 6.64
CA THR A 493 -7.07 16.92 5.55
C THR A 493 -5.66 17.25 6.05
N LEU A 494 -4.64 16.61 5.46
CA LEU A 494 -3.24 16.82 5.87
C LEU A 494 -2.40 17.59 4.84
N PHE A 495 -2.94 18.00 3.71
CA PHE A 495 -2.19 18.84 2.77
C PHE A 495 -1.86 20.19 3.42
N ASP A 496 -0.56 20.52 3.46
CA ASP A 496 -0.04 21.78 3.99
C ASP A 496 0.98 22.37 3.00
N ASN A 497 0.90 23.66 2.75
CA ASN A 497 1.94 24.37 2.02
C ASN A 497 2.31 25.72 2.63
N VAL A 498 1.95 25.95 3.90
CA VAL A 498 2.33 27.14 4.65
C VAL A 498 3.86 27.16 4.81
N GLY A 499 4.47 28.29 4.46
CA GLY A 499 5.93 28.47 4.57
C GLY A 499 6.75 27.79 3.47
N VAL A 500 6.14 26.99 2.60
CA VAL A 500 6.85 26.31 1.48
C VAL A 500 7.34 27.35 0.47
N GLN A 501 8.66 27.34 0.22
CA GLN A 501 9.34 28.29 -0.67
C GLN A 501 9.54 27.66 -2.05
N TYR A 502 8.49 27.62 -2.88
CA TYR A 502 8.56 27.04 -4.23
C TYR A 502 9.68 27.70 -5.04
N GLY A 503 10.46 26.89 -5.76
CA GLY A 503 11.57 27.35 -6.59
C GLY A 503 12.80 27.87 -5.81
N LEU A 504 12.94 27.57 -4.49
CA LEU A 504 14.08 28.01 -3.68
C LEU A 504 15.42 27.54 -4.28
N LYS A 505 15.52 26.29 -4.71
CA LYS A 505 16.72 25.77 -5.37
C LYS A 505 17.04 26.54 -6.66
N ALA A 506 16.06 26.78 -7.49
CA ALA A 506 16.23 27.54 -8.74
C ALA A 506 16.72 28.99 -8.45
N LEU A 507 16.27 29.61 -7.34
CA LEU A 507 16.79 30.91 -6.91
C LEU A 507 18.25 30.81 -6.49
N THR A 508 18.61 29.83 -5.66
CA THR A 508 19.99 29.69 -5.14
C THR A 508 20.99 29.31 -6.22
N ASP A 509 20.56 28.55 -7.22
CA ASP A 509 21.33 28.16 -8.39
C ASP A 509 21.45 29.30 -9.43
N GLY A 510 20.59 30.32 -9.33
CA GLY A 510 20.57 31.46 -10.24
C GLY A 510 19.76 31.24 -11.52
N ASP A 511 18.96 30.19 -11.59
CA ASP A 511 18.09 29.86 -12.72
C ASP A 511 16.87 30.77 -12.81
N ILE A 512 16.43 31.30 -11.68
CA ILE A 512 15.40 32.36 -11.57
C ILE A 512 15.92 33.55 -10.80
N THR A 513 15.43 34.73 -11.11
CA THR A 513 15.77 35.97 -10.42
C THR A 513 15.01 36.10 -9.09
N PRO A 514 15.53 36.92 -8.14
CA PRO A 514 14.77 37.25 -6.94
C PRO A 514 13.38 37.82 -7.18
N ALA A 515 13.17 38.57 -8.24
CA ALA A 515 11.85 39.11 -8.59
C ALA A 515 10.88 38.02 -9.05
N GLU A 516 11.38 37.04 -9.81
CA GLU A 516 10.58 35.86 -10.22
C GLU A 516 10.26 34.98 -9.00
N PHE A 517 11.19 34.77 -8.09
CA PHE A 517 10.98 34.02 -6.86
C PHE A 517 9.90 34.67 -5.96
N LEU A 518 9.97 35.98 -5.77
CA LEU A 518 8.99 36.73 -4.98
C LEU A 518 7.61 36.65 -5.64
N LYS A 519 7.53 36.88 -6.97
CA LYS A 519 6.30 36.76 -7.73
C LYS A 519 5.69 35.35 -7.64
N LEU A 520 6.49 34.32 -7.84
CA LEU A 520 6.10 32.92 -7.76
C LEU A 520 5.45 32.62 -6.41
N ASN A 521 6.14 32.92 -5.32
CA ASN A 521 5.65 32.61 -3.97
C ASN A 521 4.50 33.51 -3.52
N SER A 522 4.36 34.71 -4.08
CA SER A 522 3.23 35.58 -3.86
C SER A 522 1.96 35.07 -4.57
N GLN A 523 2.09 34.41 -5.72
CA GLN A 523 0.94 34.06 -6.57
C GLN A 523 0.51 32.59 -6.47
N ILE A 524 1.37 31.69 -5.98
CA ILE A 524 0.98 30.31 -5.70
C ILE A 524 0.26 30.27 -4.35
N GLY A 525 -1.01 29.89 -4.39
CA GLY A 525 -1.85 29.72 -3.22
C GLY A 525 -1.88 28.26 -2.74
N GLY A 526 -3.03 27.85 -2.25
CA GLY A 526 -3.32 26.50 -1.81
C GLY A 526 -4.64 26.01 -2.37
N TRP A 527 -5.18 24.97 -1.77
CA TRP A 527 -6.49 24.40 -2.10
C TRP A 527 -7.55 24.95 -1.14
N LYS A 528 -8.77 25.11 -1.64
CA LYS A 528 -9.93 25.38 -0.78
C LYS A 528 -10.21 24.19 0.13
N HIS A 529 -10.89 24.44 1.23
CA HIS A 529 -11.41 23.36 2.06
C HIS A 529 -12.39 22.49 1.23
N PRO A 530 -12.42 21.16 1.40
CA PRO A 530 -13.29 20.26 0.61
C PRO A 530 -14.78 20.69 0.59
N SER A 531 -15.31 21.21 1.70
CA SER A 531 -16.69 21.72 1.78
C SER A 531 -16.95 23.01 0.96
N GLU A 532 -15.90 23.73 0.55
CA GLU A 532 -15.98 24.94 -0.27
C GLU A 532 -15.68 24.69 -1.74
N MET A 533 -15.31 23.45 -2.09
CA MET A 533 -14.98 23.10 -3.46
C MET A 533 -16.23 23.05 -4.34
N VAL A 534 -16.05 23.38 -5.61
CA VAL A 534 -17.07 23.29 -6.66
C VAL A 534 -16.71 22.17 -7.64
N GLN A 535 -17.72 21.73 -8.42
CA GLN A 535 -17.49 20.67 -9.42
C GLN A 535 -16.40 21.08 -10.42
N GLU A 536 -15.59 20.12 -10.80
CA GLU A 536 -14.48 20.29 -11.75
C GLU A 536 -14.94 20.76 -13.13
N GLY A 537 -14.00 21.34 -13.87
CA GLY A 537 -14.17 21.68 -15.27
C GLY A 537 -13.65 20.58 -16.21
N PHE A 538 -13.65 20.86 -17.49
CA PHE A 538 -12.98 20.01 -18.49
C PHE A 538 -11.45 20.13 -18.35
N PRO A 539 -10.71 19.02 -18.38
CA PRO A 539 -11.07 17.70 -18.87
C PRO A 539 -11.66 16.73 -17.83
N PHE A 540 -11.74 17.09 -16.57
CA PHE A 540 -12.22 16.20 -15.52
C PHE A 540 -13.69 15.87 -15.67
N ILE A 541 -14.52 16.89 -15.90
CA ILE A 541 -15.95 16.77 -16.13
C ILE A 541 -16.35 17.55 -17.40
N GLY A 542 -17.27 16.97 -18.17
CA GLY A 542 -17.78 17.55 -19.41
C GLY A 542 -17.03 17.11 -20.67
N THR A 543 -17.28 17.82 -21.76
CA THR A 543 -16.77 17.51 -23.10
C THR A 543 -16.14 18.73 -23.75
N GLU A 544 -15.38 18.54 -24.82
CA GLU A 544 -14.87 19.65 -25.64
C GLU A 544 -15.99 20.55 -26.19
N ALA A 545 -17.15 19.99 -26.49
CA ALA A 545 -18.29 20.75 -26.93
C ALA A 545 -18.82 21.73 -25.83
N ASP A 546 -18.70 21.34 -24.57
CA ASP A 546 -19.04 22.22 -23.44
C ASP A 546 -18.06 23.39 -23.33
N VAL A 547 -16.76 23.16 -23.59
CA VAL A 547 -15.74 24.21 -23.63
C VAL A 547 -15.94 25.16 -24.81
N LEU A 548 -16.32 24.64 -25.99
CA LEU A 548 -16.63 25.45 -27.15
C LEU A 548 -17.86 26.36 -26.91
N ALA A 549 -18.85 25.87 -26.14
CA ALA A 549 -20.03 26.63 -25.74
C ALA A 549 -19.73 27.65 -24.63
N ASP A 550 -18.86 27.29 -23.69
CA ASP A 550 -18.46 28.09 -22.54
C ASP A 550 -16.99 27.86 -22.19
N PRO A 551 -16.07 28.70 -22.72
CA PRO A 551 -14.61 28.57 -22.50
C PRO A 551 -14.21 28.58 -21.01
N SER A 552 -15.04 29.10 -20.10
CA SER A 552 -14.75 29.08 -18.66
C SER A 552 -14.81 27.67 -18.04
N ARG A 553 -15.31 26.70 -18.78
CA ARG A 553 -15.32 25.29 -18.37
C ARG A 553 -13.96 24.61 -18.56
N PHE A 554 -13.06 25.19 -19.34
CA PHE A 554 -11.69 24.67 -19.51
C PHE A 554 -10.87 24.96 -18.27
N ASP A 555 -10.53 23.90 -17.51
CA ASP A 555 -9.79 24.02 -16.27
C ASP A 555 -8.99 22.74 -15.98
N PRO A 556 -7.93 22.47 -16.76
CA PRO A 556 -7.11 21.27 -16.57
C PRO A 556 -6.25 21.32 -15.30
N TRP A 557 -6.31 22.38 -14.54
CA TRP A 557 -5.57 22.60 -13.29
C TRP A 557 -6.43 22.50 -12.03
N SER A 558 -7.76 22.34 -12.15
CA SER A 558 -8.68 22.47 -11.01
C SER A 558 -8.64 23.86 -10.34
N SER A 559 -8.35 24.91 -11.11
CA SER A 559 -8.06 26.25 -10.61
C SER A 559 -9.25 26.90 -9.88
N ARG A 560 -10.50 26.48 -10.20
CA ARG A 560 -11.71 26.91 -9.51
C ARG A 560 -11.76 26.48 -8.04
N ASN A 561 -10.97 25.48 -7.66
CA ASN A 561 -10.83 24.96 -6.31
C ASN A 561 -9.53 25.41 -5.62
N MET A 562 -8.73 26.27 -6.26
CA MET A 562 -7.54 26.89 -5.67
C MET A 562 -7.90 28.15 -4.88
N GLN A 563 -7.08 28.44 -3.87
CA GLN A 563 -7.05 29.73 -3.19
C GLN A 563 -6.10 30.67 -3.98
N LEU A 564 -6.65 31.49 -4.83
CA LEU A 564 -5.90 32.42 -5.68
C LEU A 564 -5.75 33.79 -5.02
N SER A 565 -4.79 34.59 -5.52
CA SER A 565 -4.66 35.98 -5.12
C SER A 565 -5.98 36.72 -5.38
N PRO A 566 -6.56 37.42 -4.37
CA PRO A 566 -7.87 38.04 -4.48
C PRO A 566 -7.92 39.21 -5.46
N ASP A 567 -6.79 39.87 -5.71
CA ASP A 567 -6.68 41.09 -6.53
C ASP A 567 -5.51 41.04 -7.53
N GLY A 568 -4.83 39.90 -7.66
CA GLY A 568 -3.68 39.68 -8.53
C GLY A 568 -2.37 40.33 -8.06
N SER A 569 -2.38 41.00 -6.90
CA SER A 569 -1.22 41.67 -6.31
C SER A 569 -0.93 41.26 -4.87
N SER A 570 -1.96 40.99 -4.09
CA SER A 570 -1.81 40.44 -2.73
C SER A 570 -1.38 38.99 -2.77
N PRO A 571 -0.60 38.51 -1.79
CA PRO A 571 -0.23 37.10 -1.72
C PRO A 571 -1.45 36.19 -1.67
N ALA A 572 -1.41 35.11 -2.44
CA ALA A 572 -2.44 34.08 -2.43
C ALA A 572 -2.39 33.29 -1.11
N PRO A 573 -3.55 32.99 -0.48
CA PRO A 573 -3.58 32.20 0.76
C PRO A 573 -3.05 30.79 0.54
N ARG A 574 -2.29 30.29 1.52
CA ARG A 574 -1.78 28.91 1.55
C ARG A 574 -2.76 27.99 2.28
N THR A 575 -2.73 26.72 1.98
CA THR A 575 -3.49 25.72 2.73
C THR A 575 -2.73 25.33 3.99
N GLU A 576 -3.43 25.31 5.11
CA GLU A 576 -2.90 24.82 6.38
C GLU A 576 -3.41 23.41 6.67
N GLY A 577 -2.50 22.46 6.77
CA GLY A 577 -2.80 21.06 7.10
C GLY A 577 -3.22 20.90 8.57
N ASP A 578 -4.17 20.01 8.82
CA ASP A 578 -4.67 19.71 10.16
C ASP A 578 -3.65 18.87 10.95
N LEU A 579 -3.16 19.41 12.07
CA LEU A 579 -2.17 18.72 12.93
C LEU A 579 -2.69 17.41 13.52
N GLN A 580 -4.00 17.29 13.80
CA GLN A 580 -4.55 16.05 14.31
C GLN A 580 -4.55 14.96 13.23
N ALA A 581 -4.88 15.32 11.99
CA ALA A 581 -4.81 14.38 10.87
C ALA A 581 -3.36 13.94 10.59
N ILE A 582 -2.41 14.88 10.61
CA ILE A 582 -0.99 14.56 10.40
C ILE A 582 -0.48 13.64 11.52
N ASN A 583 -0.76 13.98 12.79
CA ASN A 583 -0.40 13.13 13.93
C ASN A 583 -1.02 11.74 13.80
N ALA A 584 -2.32 11.66 13.50
CA ALA A 584 -3.01 10.40 13.31
C ALA A 584 -2.45 9.56 12.15
N ALA A 585 -1.96 10.18 11.08
CA ALA A 585 -1.30 9.48 9.97
C ALA A 585 -0.02 8.75 10.43
N TYR A 586 0.76 9.38 11.32
CA TYR A 586 1.93 8.74 11.93
C TYR A 586 1.52 7.66 12.93
N GLU A 587 0.64 7.97 13.89
CA GLU A 587 0.25 7.05 14.95
C GLU A 587 -0.47 5.79 14.43
N SER A 588 -1.19 5.91 13.33
CA SER A 588 -1.87 4.79 12.68
C SER A 588 -0.98 3.95 11.78
N GLY A 589 0.28 4.37 11.58
CA GLY A 589 1.20 3.71 10.66
C GLY A 589 0.85 3.89 9.18
N MET A 590 0.07 4.90 8.81
CA MET A 590 -0.17 5.26 7.40
C MET A 590 1.08 5.87 6.75
N VAL A 591 1.99 6.42 7.55
CA VAL A 591 3.31 6.90 7.13
C VAL A 591 4.34 5.81 7.36
N PHE A 592 5.12 5.47 6.36
CA PHE A 592 6.28 4.61 6.53
C PHE A 592 7.41 5.39 7.20
N ASP A 593 7.69 5.08 8.46
CA ASP A 593 8.71 5.78 9.25
C ASP A 593 10.13 5.21 9.05
N GLY A 594 10.25 4.09 8.32
CA GLY A 594 11.50 3.39 8.03
C GLY A 594 11.72 2.09 8.80
N GLN A 595 10.77 1.67 9.65
CA GLN A 595 10.87 0.37 10.32
C GLN A 595 10.59 -0.76 9.33
N LEU A 596 11.63 -1.46 8.89
CA LEU A 596 11.56 -2.57 7.94
C LEU A 596 11.93 -3.89 8.64
N ASN A 597 10.95 -4.74 8.90
CA ASN A 597 11.10 -5.96 9.69
C ASN A 597 11.35 -7.23 8.86
N MET A 598 11.54 -7.10 7.55
CA MET A 598 11.76 -8.22 6.62
C MET A 598 12.77 -7.85 5.52
N PRO A 599 13.40 -8.82 4.86
CA PRO A 599 14.21 -8.57 3.67
C PRO A 599 13.32 -8.15 2.49
N VAL A 600 13.79 -7.15 1.75
CA VAL A 600 13.08 -6.56 0.60
C VAL A 600 14.01 -6.40 -0.60
N ILE A 601 13.55 -6.79 -1.77
CA ILE A 601 14.13 -6.39 -3.05
C ILE A 601 13.17 -5.40 -3.72
N ASP A 602 13.45 -4.10 -3.57
CA ASP A 602 12.71 -3.00 -4.22
C ASP A 602 13.12 -2.94 -5.69
N TRP A 603 12.28 -3.51 -6.53
CA TRP A 603 12.53 -3.60 -7.95
C TRP A 603 11.62 -2.67 -8.75
N ARG A 604 12.18 -2.01 -9.77
CA ARG A 604 11.41 -1.18 -10.70
C ARG A 604 11.95 -1.17 -12.12
N HIS A 605 11.05 -1.01 -13.05
CA HIS A 605 11.36 -0.49 -14.36
C HIS A 605 11.71 1.00 -14.26
N TYR A 606 12.72 1.45 -14.99
CA TYR A 606 13.05 2.86 -15.08
C TYR A 606 12.10 3.55 -16.06
N LEU A 607 11.16 4.33 -15.56
CA LEU A 607 10.04 4.89 -16.32
C LEU A 607 10.09 6.43 -16.44
N GLU A 608 11.18 7.06 -16.01
CA GLU A 608 11.30 8.53 -16.00
C GLU A 608 11.16 9.12 -17.40
N GLU A 609 11.70 8.47 -18.44
CA GLU A 609 11.67 8.99 -19.82
C GLU A 609 10.26 9.02 -20.45
N VAL A 610 9.33 8.23 -19.92
CA VAL A 610 7.95 8.19 -20.38
C VAL A 610 7.01 9.03 -19.50
N LEU A 611 7.57 9.79 -18.55
CA LEU A 611 6.86 10.64 -17.61
C LEU A 611 5.80 9.85 -16.80
N ASP A 612 6.15 8.66 -16.35
CA ASP A 612 5.28 7.81 -15.55
C ASP A 612 5.34 8.21 -14.07
N MET A 613 4.22 8.07 -13.37
CA MET A 613 4.09 8.45 -11.95
C MET A 613 5.02 7.68 -11.00
N HIS A 614 5.63 6.59 -11.43
CA HIS A 614 6.46 5.74 -10.58
C HIS A 614 7.91 6.22 -10.54
N ASN A 615 8.13 7.40 -9.96
CA ASN A 615 9.44 8.05 -9.87
C ASN A 615 10.49 7.19 -9.21
N SER A 616 11.67 7.18 -9.78
CA SER A 616 12.80 6.37 -9.31
C SER A 616 13.35 6.81 -7.94
N HIS A 617 13.26 8.11 -7.58
CA HIS A 617 13.72 8.62 -6.29
C HIS A 617 12.97 8.00 -5.09
N GLN A 618 11.77 7.44 -5.29
CA GLN A 618 10.95 6.89 -4.21
C GLN A 618 11.61 5.69 -3.50
N SER A 619 12.36 4.84 -4.20
CA SER A 619 13.16 3.77 -3.57
C SER A 619 14.23 4.34 -2.65
N PHE A 620 14.83 5.46 -3.02
CA PHE A 620 15.85 6.14 -2.21
C PHE A 620 15.23 6.93 -1.04
N SER A 621 14.03 7.47 -1.22
CA SER A 621 13.24 8.04 -0.11
C SER A 621 12.94 6.99 0.95
N ALA A 622 12.50 5.80 0.55
CA ALA A 622 12.29 4.67 1.46
C ALA A 622 13.60 4.25 2.14
N ARG A 623 14.70 4.12 1.37
CA ARG A 623 16.03 3.78 1.90
C ARG A 623 16.53 4.78 2.93
N GLN A 624 16.34 6.09 2.69
CA GLN A 624 16.77 7.10 3.64
C GLN A 624 15.97 7.04 4.94
N ARG A 625 14.64 6.79 4.86
CA ARG A 625 13.81 6.56 6.06
C ARG A 625 14.29 5.33 6.85
N ILE A 626 14.60 4.22 6.16
CA ILE A 626 15.12 3.00 6.80
C ILE A 626 16.44 3.32 7.51
N ARG A 627 17.38 4.02 6.86
CA ARG A 627 18.64 4.45 7.48
C ARG A 627 18.42 5.32 8.72
N ASN A 628 17.50 6.26 8.63
CA ASN A 628 17.18 7.17 9.74
C ASN A 628 16.57 6.43 10.94
N ARG A 629 15.76 5.41 10.70
CA ARG A 629 15.06 4.65 11.74
C ARG A 629 15.89 3.51 12.32
N MET A 630 16.61 2.78 11.46
CA MET A 630 17.28 1.52 11.84
C MET A 630 18.80 1.69 11.98
N GLY A 631 19.37 2.80 11.49
CA GLY A 631 20.81 3.05 11.48
C GLY A 631 21.53 2.58 10.20
N ASP A 632 20.96 1.62 9.50
CA ASP A 632 21.41 1.14 8.18
C ASP A 632 20.21 0.76 7.32
N ALA A 633 20.43 0.26 6.10
CA ALA A 633 19.37 -0.21 5.21
C ALA A 633 19.68 -1.60 4.62
N GLU A 634 20.35 -2.45 5.41
CA GLU A 634 20.77 -3.78 4.98
C GLU A 634 19.59 -4.74 4.68
N HIS A 635 18.39 -4.42 5.16
CA HIS A 635 17.16 -5.17 4.88
C HIS A 635 16.58 -4.86 3.49
N GLN A 636 17.03 -3.79 2.82
CA GLN A 636 16.55 -3.37 1.49
C GLN A 636 17.66 -3.49 0.44
N VAL A 637 17.31 -4.07 -0.69
CA VAL A 637 18.10 -4.05 -1.94
C VAL A 637 17.31 -3.31 -3.00
N ILE A 638 17.95 -2.47 -3.84
CA ILE A 638 17.34 -1.72 -4.92
C ILE A 638 17.81 -2.25 -6.26
N TRP A 639 16.86 -2.68 -7.10
CA TRP A 639 17.09 -3.11 -8.47
C TRP A 639 16.35 -2.24 -9.48
N PHE A 640 17.04 -1.72 -10.49
CA PHE A 640 16.41 -1.04 -11.62
C PHE A 640 16.63 -1.81 -12.90
N THR A 641 15.58 -1.84 -13.75
CA THR A 641 15.65 -2.40 -15.11
C THR A 641 15.38 -1.30 -16.12
N ASP A 642 16.23 -1.22 -17.13
CA ASP A 642 16.05 -0.31 -18.27
C ASP A 642 14.77 -0.66 -19.03
N THR A 643 14.13 0.34 -19.61
CA THR A 643 12.97 0.20 -20.48
C THR A 643 13.20 0.81 -21.86
N ARG A 644 14.42 1.29 -22.12
CA ARG A 644 14.79 1.84 -23.40
C ARG A 644 15.00 0.74 -24.44
N PRO A 645 14.72 0.98 -25.72
CA PRO A 645 15.03 0.03 -26.79
C PRO A 645 16.50 -0.38 -26.77
N THR A 646 16.78 -1.67 -26.95
CA THR A 646 18.14 -2.18 -27.05
C THR A 646 18.78 -1.79 -28.39
N ASP A 647 17.99 -1.58 -29.43
CA ASP A 647 18.42 -1.05 -30.70
C ASP A 647 17.91 0.38 -30.94
N VAL A 648 18.72 1.35 -30.54
CA VAL A 648 18.41 2.78 -30.73
C VAL A 648 18.39 3.23 -32.18
N SER A 649 18.77 2.36 -33.13
CA SER A 649 18.73 2.65 -34.56
C SER A 649 17.34 2.43 -35.18
N ASP A 650 16.44 1.71 -34.49
CA ASP A 650 15.05 1.53 -34.89
C ASP A 650 14.12 2.43 -34.07
N PRO A 651 13.72 3.60 -34.61
CA PRO A 651 12.82 4.50 -33.89
C PRO A 651 11.39 3.96 -33.75
N ASP A 652 11.04 2.91 -34.49
CA ASP A 652 9.74 2.25 -34.46
C ASP A 652 9.74 1.00 -33.55
N GLU A 653 10.90 0.61 -33.00
CA GLU A 653 10.95 -0.45 -32.00
C GLU A 653 10.09 -0.04 -30.81
N PRO A 654 8.99 -0.78 -30.52
CA PRO A 654 8.18 -0.47 -29.36
C PRO A 654 9.07 -0.57 -28.14
N ARG A 655 9.08 0.47 -27.29
CA ARG A 655 9.77 0.41 -26.00
C ARG A 655 9.21 -0.79 -25.26
N PRO A 656 10.00 -1.82 -24.99
CA PRO A 656 9.52 -2.99 -24.30
C PRO A 656 9.32 -2.63 -22.83
N ARG A 657 8.14 -2.11 -22.52
CA ARG A 657 7.76 -1.70 -21.16
C ARG A 657 7.78 -2.88 -20.18
N GLU A 658 7.86 -4.12 -20.68
CA GLU A 658 7.67 -5.34 -19.88
C GLU A 658 8.49 -6.54 -20.41
N ASP A 659 9.51 -6.36 -21.22
CA ASP A 659 10.23 -7.49 -21.83
C ASP A 659 11.01 -8.30 -20.82
N PHE A 660 11.42 -7.69 -19.68
CA PHE A 660 12.08 -8.43 -18.63
C PHE A 660 11.52 -8.05 -17.25
N ASP A 661 10.92 -9.04 -16.61
CA ASP A 661 10.35 -8.94 -15.25
C ASP A 661 11.26 -9.69 -14.29
N GLN A 662 12.03 -8.97 -13.47
CA GLN A 662 12.89 -9.56 -12.45
C GLN A 662 12.16 -10.01 -11.18
N THR A 663 10.85 -9.91 -11.09
CA THR A 663 10.08 -10.34 -9.90
C THR A 663 10.42 -11.77 -9.51
N TRP A 664 10.47 -12.66 -10.50
CA TRP A 664 10.72 -14.07 -10.22
C TRP A 664 12.18 -14.35 -9.83
N MET A 665 13.13 -13.60 -10.39
CA MET A 665 14.52 -13.63 -9.96
C MET A 665 14.68 -13.07 -8.54
N ALA A 666 14.02 -11.97 -8.21
CA ALA A 666 13.99 -11.41 -6.87
C ALA A 666 13.38 -12.40 -5.85
N LEU A 667 12.30 -13.09 -6.25
CA LEU A 667 11.68 -14.11 -5.41
C LEU A 667 12.63 -15.30 -5.13
N ASP A 668 13.40 -15.74 -6.11
CA ASP A 668 14.38 -16.82 -5.92
C ASP A 668 15.54 -16.38 -4.99
N VAL A 669 16.00 -15.12 -5.08
CA VAL A 669 17.00 -14.54 -4.16
C VAL A 669 16.42 -14.38 -2.74
N LEU A 670 15.18 -13.91 -2.60
CA LEU A 670 14.52 -13.84 -1.29
C LEU A 670 14.32 -15.22 -0.67
N HIS A 671 14.00 -16.23 -1.49
CA HIS A 671 13.93 -17.61 -1.00
C HIS A 671 15.26 -18.05 -0.36
N GLU A 672 16.39 -17.81 -1.03
CA GLU A 672 17.71 -18.11 -0.47
C GLU A 672 17.94 -17.34 0.84
N TRP A 673 17.60 -16.05 0.87
CA TRP A 673 17.74 -15.19 2.06
C TRP A 673 16.93 -15.73 3.24
N LEU A 674 15.67 -16.08 3.02
CA LEU A 674 14.79 -16.65 4.05
C LEU A 674 15.30 -18.01 4.55
N MET A 675 15.81 -18.86 3.65
CA MET A 675 16.38 -20.15 4.06
C MET A 675 17.65 -19.97 4.89
N ASN A 676 18.49 -18.97 4.58
CA ASN A 676 19.66 -18.62 5.38
C ASN A 676 19.26 -18.12 6.77
N ILE A 677 18.23 -17.24 6.86
CA ILE A 677 17.70 -16.75 8.15
C ILE A 677 17.20 -17.92 8.99
N ARG A 678 16.45 -18.85 8.40
CA ARG A 678 15.96 -20.04 9.12
C ARG A 678 17.07 -20.96 9.60
N ALA A 679 18.14 -21.07 8.82
CA ALA A 679 19.31 -21.90 9.18
C ALA A 679 20.17 -21.24 10.26
N ASN A 680 20.24 -19.91 10.31
CA ASN A 680 21.09 -19.15 11.20
C ASN A 680 20.35 -17.93 11.82
N PRO A 681 19.28 -18.16 12.60
CA PRO A 681 18.42 -17.07 13.09
C PRO A 681 19.18 -16.04 13.94
N ASP A 682 20.22 -16.44 14.65
CA ASP A 682 21.02 -15.56 15.51
C ASP A 682 21.82 -14.49 14.73
N GLN A 683 21.97 -14.64 13.41
CA GLN A 683 22.67 -13.66 12.58
C GLN A 683 21.73 -12.52 12.10
N GLY A 684 20.44 -12.63 12.35
CA GLY A 684 19.43 -11.67 11.91
C GLY A 684 19.30 -11.58 10.38
N ILE A 685 18.56 -10.60 9.89
CA ILE A 685 18.28 -10.42 8.46
C ILE A 685 19.56 -10.05 7.70
N ALA A 686 20.28 -9.03 8.14
CA ALA A 686 21.48 -8.52 7.47
C ALA A 686 22.60 -9.57 7.38
N GLY A 687 22.84 -10.30 8.48
CA GLY A 687 23.90 -11.31 8.52
C GLY A 687 23.65 -12.56 7.67
N ASN A 688 22.39 -12.76 7.23
CA ASN A 688 21.99 -13.89 6.39
C ASN A 688 21.79 -13.52 4.91
N LYS A 689 22.14 -12.29 4.53
CA LYS A 689 21.98 -11.74 3.18
C LYS A 689 22.78 -12.58 2.17
N PRO A 690 22.17 -13.18 1.13
CA PRO A 690 22.90 -13.95 0.13
C PRO A 690 23.69 -13.01 -0.79
N ALA A 691 24.73 -13.54 -1.42
CA ALA A 691 25.60 -12.76 -2.30
C ALA A 691 24.89 -12.13 -3.51
N ALA A 692 23.78 -12.70 -3.93
CA ALA A 692 22.94 -12.15 -5.00
C ALA A 692 22.01 -11.00 -4.54
N ALA A 693 21.80 -10.82 -3.24
CA ALA A 693 20.98 -9.74 -2.69
C ALA A 693 21.79 -8.45 -2.54
N VAL A 694 22.21 -7.89 -3.66
CA VAL A 694 22.98 -6.63 -3.72
C VAL A 694 22.29 -5.64 -4.63
N ASP A 695 22.50 -4.36 -4.39
CA ASP A 695 22.05 -3.28 -5.26
C ASP A 695 22.52 -3.51 -6.69
N SER A 696 21.61 -3.38 -7.66
CA SER A 696 21.92 -3.75 -9.05
C SER A 696 21.09 -2.94 -10.06
N CYS A 697 21.59 -2.88 -11.27
CA CYS A 697 20.81 -2.40 -12.40
C CYS A 697 21.04 -3.26 -13.65
N PHE A 698 20.02 -3.31 -14.52
CA PHE A 698 19.92 -4.25 -15.61
C PHE A 698 19.51 -3.57 -16.91
N GLU A 699 19.96 -4.10 -18.03
CA GLU A 699 19.49 -3.75 -19.37
C GLU A 699 18.03 -4.20 -19.58
N THR A 700 17.39 -3.71 -20.61
CA THR A 700 16.01 -4.05 -20.99
C THR A 700 15.80 -5.56 -21.19
N ASN A 701 16.82 -6.29 -21.63
CA ASN A 701 16.81 -7.74 -21.79
C ASN A 701 17.18 -8.53 -20.52
N GLY A 702 17.41 -7.84 -19.39
CA GLY A 702 17.76 -8.41 -18.10
C GLY A 702 19.26 -8.71 -17.91
N GLU A 703 20.14 -8.31 -18.83
CA GLU A 703 21.57 -8.41 -18.62
C GLU A 703 22.03 -7.43 -17.54
N LEU A 704 22.93 -7.90 -16.66
CA LEU A 704 23.44 -7.10 -15.54
C LEU A 704 24.34 -5.98 -16.05
N ILE A 705 24.02 -4.72 -15.77
CA ILE A 705 24.88 -3.57 -16.02
C ILE A 705 25.92 -3.43 -14.91
N ALA A 706 25.47 -3.37 -13.67
CA ALA A 706 26.31 -3.23 -12.49
C ALA A 706 25.63 -3.77 -11.25
N ALA A 707 26.45 -4.22 -10.27
CA ALA A 707 26.00 -4.68 -8.96
C ALA A 707 27.03 -4.31 -7.88
N GLY A 708 26.56 -4.06 -6.66
CA GLY A 708 27.39 -3.77 -5.47
C GLY A 708 26.98 -2.50 -4.74
N ASP A 709 27.63 -2.23 -3.61
CA ASP A 709 27.22 -1.18 -2.66
C ASP A 709 27.41 0.25 -3.21
N GLU A 710 28.30 0.45 -4.21
CA GLU A 710 28.64 1.77 -4.76
C GLU A 710 27.85 2.14 -6.02
N VAL A 711 26.96 1.23 -6.51
CA VAL A 711 26.31 1.44 -7.82
C VAL A 711 25.33 2.60 -7.82
N TRP A 712 24.75 2.93 -6.64
CA TRP A 712 23.84 4.06 -6.42
C TRP A 712 24.47 5.26 -5.71
N ASP A 713 25.82 5.35 -5.62
CA ASP A 713 26.51 6.51 -5.08
C ASP A 713 26.08 7.80 -5.80
N GLY A 714 26.10 8.90 -5.08
CA GLY A 714 25.72 10.23 -5.56
C GLY A 714 24.23 10.56 -5.48
N ILE A 715 23.37 9.63 -4.95
CA ILE A 715 21.95 9.91 -4.70
C ILE A 715 21.70 10.28 -3.24
N LEU A 716 22.24 9.49 -2.30
CA LEU A 716 22.06 9.70 -0.86
C LEU A 716 23.37 10.12 -0.14
N ASP A 717 24.38 10.45 -0.90
CA ASP A 717 25.69 10.87 -0.41
C ASP A 717 26.35 11.85 -1.39
N ASP A 718 27.49 12.42 -0.98
CA ASP A 718 28.27 13.37 -1.77
C ASP A 718 29.36 12.69 -2.63
N ARG A 719 29.26 11.36 -2.82
CA ARG A 719 30.22 10.62 -3.65
C ARG A 719 29.94 10.85 -5.14
N PRO A 720 30.93 10.62 -6.02
CA PRO A 720 30.68 10.62 -7.46
C PRO A 720 29.62 9.59 -7.84
N ALA A 721 28.76 9.93 -8.80
CA ALA A 721 27.69 9.08 -9.28
C ALA A 721 28.17 7.66 -9.60
N GLY A 722 27.53 6.66 -9.02
CA GLY A 722 27.77 5.25 -9.27
C GLY A 722 27.43 4.79 -10.69
N ALA A 723 27.68 3.54 -11.03
CA ALA A 723 27.43 3.04 -12.38
C ALA A 723 25.93 3.08 -12.72
N CYS A 724 25.07 2.64 -11.81
CA CYS A 724 23.61 2.67 -12.01
C CYS A 724 23.06 4.09 -11.93
N THR A 725 23.60 4.97 -11.05
CA THR A 725 23.19 6.37 -10.97
C THR A 725 23.43 7.12 -12.28
N ARG A 726 24.55 6.82 -12.96
CA ARG A 726 24.84 7.44 -14.27
C ARG A 726 23.91 6.94 -15.39
N GLN A 727 23.48 5.68 -15.30
CA GLN A 727 22.60 5.07 -16.29
C GLN A 727 21.14 5.49 -16.08
N PHE A 728 20.74 5.67 -14.82
CA PHE A 728 19.36 5.91 -14.38
C PHE A 728 19.30 7.17 -13.49
N PRO A 729 19.39 8.37 -14.09
CA PRO A 729 19.26 9.62 -13.36
C PRO A 729 17.92 9.68 -12.59
N THR A 730 17.97 10.08 -11.34
CA THR A 730 16.77 10.33 -10.52
C THR A 730 16.43 11.81 -10.53
N TYR A 731 15.12 12.11 -10.44
CA TYR A 731 14.62 13.48 -10.35
C TYR A 731 14.11 13.74 -8.92
N THR A 732 13.77 15.00 -8.65
CA THR A 732 13.33 15.45 -7.33
C THR A 732 11.82 15.69 -7.30
N THR A 733 11.32 16.41 -6.29
CA THR A 733 9.93 16.87 -6.19
C THR A 733 9.90 18.37 -5.96
N SER A 734 8.72 18.98 -6.10
CA SER A 734 8.49 20.39 -5.76
C SER A 734 8.95 20.72 -4.33
N ARG A 735 8.76 19.80 -3.40
CA ARG A 735 9.16 19.96 -2.00
C ARG A 735 10.66 19.91 -1.81
N MET A 736 11.36 19.04 -2.54
CA MET A 736 12.84 19.01 -2.54
C MET A 736 13.41 20.27 -3.18
N VAL A 737 12.82 20.76 -4.26
CA VAL A 737 13.16 22.07 -4.86
C VAL A 737 12.93 23.21 -3.89
N ALA A 738 11.93 23.12 -3.02
CA ALA A 738 11.66 24.07 -1.95
C ALA A 738 12.56 23.93 -0.71
N GLY A 739 13.56 23.03 -0.75
CA GLY A 739 14.54 22.79 0.33
C GLY A 739 14.20 21.62 1.24
N GLY A 740 13.13 20.87 0.97
CA GLY A 740 12.75 19.68 1.73
C GLY A 740 13.70 18.50 1.50
N PRO A 741 13.81 17.58 2.46
CA PRO A 741 14.68 16.41 2.35
C PRO A 741 14.09 15.33 1.46
N ILE A 742 14.94 14.42 0.98
CA ILE A 742 14.55 13.33 0.09
C ILE A 742 13.56 12.34 0.74
N GLU A 743 13.57 12.21 2.05
CA GLU A 743 12.62 11.36 2.80
C GLU A 743 11.16 11.72 2.51
N GLY A 744 10.90 13.03 2.22
CA GLY A 744 9.58 13.53 1.91
C GLY A 744 8.54 13.40 3.04
N SER A 745 8.99 13.08 4.27
CA SER A 745 8.11 12.82 5.43
C SER A 745 7.89 14.04 6.33
N ILE A 746 8.06 15.27 5.80
CA ILE A 746 7.72 16.51 6.49
C ILE A 746 6.48 17.07 5.79
N PHE A 747 5.31 16.82 6.35
CA PHE A 747 4.02 17.26 5.79
C PHE A 747 3.69 18.68 6.21
N LYS A 748 3.95 19.03 7.48
CA LYS A 748 3.84 20.38 8.05
C LYS A 748 5.16 20.76 8.68
N CYS A 749 5.91 21.61 7.97
CA CYS A 749 7.22 22.05 8.44
C CYS A 749 7.13 22.96 9.67
N ALA A 750 8.14 22.89 10.54
CA ALA A 750 8.38 23.95 11.51
C ALA A 750 8.70 25.26 10.77
N LEU A 751 8.23 26.38 11.29
CA LEU A 751 8.44 27.67 10.65
C LEU A 751 9.55 28.47 11.35
N LYS A 752 10.45 29.06 10.58
CA LYS A 752 11.41 30.03 11.06
C LYS A 752 11.10 31.42 10.51
N PRO A 753 11.38 32.52 11.27
CA PRO A 753 11.19 33.86 10.75
C PRO A 753 11.97 34.10 9.46
N VAL A 754 11.40 34.87 8.51
CA VAL A 754 12.08 35.26 7.26
C VAL A 754 13.44 35.87 7.53
N SER A 755 13.58 36.73 8.58
CA SER A 755 14.85 37.31 8.98
C SER A 755 15.91 36.29 9.41
N THR A 756 15.49 35.15 9.98
CA THR A 756 16.38 34.02 10.27
C THR A 756 16.87 33.41 8.99
N ALA A 757 15.92 33.07 8.04
CA ALA A 757 16.26 32.48 6.76
C ALA A 757 17.21 33.33 5.90
N VAL A 758 17.10 34.68 5.99
CA VAL A 758 18.07 35.59 5.35
C VAL A 758 19.46 35.46 5.95
N ASN A 759 19.56 35.26 7.27
CA ASN A 759 20.83 35.27 7.99
C ASN A 759 21.53 33.89 8.05
N ASP A 760 20.80 32.81 7.88
CA ASP A 760 21.32 31.43 7.99
C ASP A 760 21.78 30.82 6.65
N GLY A 761 21.71 31.58 5.56
CA GLY A 761 22.15 31.15 4.24
C GLY A 761 21.09 30.40 3.44
N THR A 762 19.81 30.34 3.88
CA THR A 762 18.72 29.69 3.14
C THR A 762 18.61 30.22 1.71
N TYR A 763 18.87 31.52 1.47
CA TYR A 763 18.77 32.13 0.15
C TYR A 763 20.11 32.17 -0.62
N GLY A 764 21.10 31.40 -0.19
CA GLY A 764 22.40 31.36 -0.86
C GLY A 764 23.10 32.74 -0.90
N SER A 765 23.41 33.21 -2.11
CA SER A 765 24.09 34.51 -2.32
C SER A 765 23.12 35.71 -2.38
N TRP A 766 21.81 35.46 -2.40
CA TRP A 766 20.85 36.56 -2.47
C TRP A 766 20.66 37.25 -1.11
N ASN A 767 20.92 38.55 -1.09
CA ASN A 767 20.68 39.41 0.08
C ASN A 767 19.49 40.35 -0.23
N PRO A 768 18.30 40.13 0.29
CA PRO A 768 17.14 40.94 0.03
C PRO A 768 17.36 42.40 0.41
N THR A 769 16.96 43.33 -0.44
CA THR A 769 16.84 44.74 -0.09
C THR A 769 15.73 44.93 0.94
N GLY A 770 15.65 46.11 1.59
CA GLY A 770 14.57 46.39 2.55
C GLY A 770 13.17 46.18 1.99
N ALA A 771 12.94 46.60 0.74
CA ALA A 771 11.63 46.38 0.06
C ALA A 771 11.35 44.91 -0.22
N GLN A 772 12.34 44.14 -0.66
CA GLN A 772 12.22 42.71 -0.89
C GLN A 772 12.00 41.91 0.41
N LEU A 773 12.60 42.37 1.52
CA LEU A 773 12.36 41.79 2.84
C LEU A 773 10.94 42.05 3.34
N GLU A 774 10.41 43.27 3.09
CA GLU A 774 9.01 43.58 3.38
C GLU A 774 8.07 42.69 2.56
N GLU A 775 8.36 42.46 1.28
CA GLU A 775 7.60 41.60 0.38
C GLU A 775 7.66 40.13 0.82
N LEU A 776 8.85 39.60 1.19
CA LEU A 776 9.02 38.26 1.77
C LEU A 776 8.17 38.08 3.05
N ASN A 777 8.17 39.06 3.95
CA ASN A 777 7.34 38.99 5.15
C ASN A 777 5.85 39.08 4.86
N ALA A 778 5.46 39.75 3.79
CA ALA A 778 4.05 39.77 3.35
C ALA A 778 3.63 38.42 2.73
N ILE A 779 4.53 37.77 1.97
CA ILE A 779 4.29 36.45 1.36
C ILE A 779 4.26 35.36 2.45
N PHE A 780 5.17 35.42 3.42
CA PHE A 780 5.32 34.45 4.48
C PHE A 780 5.10 35.07 5.88
N PRO A 781 3.87 35.48 6.20
CA PRO A 781 3.59 36.21 7.45
C PRO A 781 3.82 35.35 8.71
N GLN A 782 3.75 34.02 8.58
CA GLN A 782 4.03 33.08 9.67
C GLN A 782 5.49 32.61 9.68
N GLY A 783 6.27 32.92 8.63
CA GLY A 783 7.64 32.45 8.42
C GLY A 783 7.75 31.45 7.28
N VAL A 784 8.93 30.92 7.09
CA VAL A 784 9.27 29.94 6.05
C VAL A 784 9.67 28.62 6.66
N CYS A 785 9.52 27.53 5.88
CA CYS A 785 9.87 26.19 6.34
C CYS A 785 11.31 26.08 6.84
N ASP A 786 11.46 25.46 8.00
CA ASP A 786 12.73 25.03 8.58
C ASP A 786 12.83 23.51 8.51
N TYR A 787 13.31 23.00 7.41
CA TYR A 787 13.47 21.57 7.18
C TYR A 787 14.61 20.92 8.00
N SER A 788 15.31 21.68 8.84
CA SER A 788 16.22 21.12 9.84
C SER A 788 15.50 20.56 11.07
N GLN A 789 14.21 20.86 11.19
CA GLN A 789 13.33 20.37 12.26
C GLN A 789 12.44 19.24 11.76
N ALA A 790 12.00 18.37 12.68
CA ALA A 790 11.02 17.34 12.40
C ALA A 790 9.67 17.95 12.00
N ASP A 791 8.82 17.14 11.35
CA ASP A 791 7.43 17.47 11.08
C ASP A 791 6.69 17.85 12.38
N GLN A 792 5.89 18.91 12.33
CA GLN A 792 5.15 19.40 13.50
C GLN A 792 4.08 18.42 14.01
N GLY A 793 3.53 17.59 13.13
CA GLY A 793 2.54 16.58 13.47
C GLY A 793 3.16 15.24 13.88
N ARG A 794 4.47 15.06 13.78
CA ARG A 794 5.12 13.82 14.19
C ARG A 794 5.03 13.64 15.71
N PRO A 795 4.54 12.49 16.21
CA PRO A 795 4.57 12.17 17.63
C PRO A 795 5.98 12.31 18.20
N GLN A 796 6.10 12.86 19.42
CA GLN A 796 7.37 12.84 20.13
C GLN A 796 7.60 11.43 20.69
N GLU A 797 8.75 10.85 20.40
CA GLU A 797 9.17 9.53 20.89
C GLU A 797 9.35 9.52 22.42
#